data_2fda26ed86d5e3ab54d420a11b1bfee4
#
_entry.id   2fda26ed86d5e3ab54d420a11b1bfee4
#
_cell.length_a   1.000
_cell.length_b   1.000
_cell.length_c   1.000
_cell.angle_alpha   90.00
_cell.angle_beta   90.00
_cell.angle_gamma   90.00
#
_symmetry.space_group_name_H-M   'P 1'
#
loop_
_entity.id
_entity.type
_entity.pdbx_description
1 polymer ?
#
loop_
_entity_poly.entity_id
_entity_poly.type
_entity_poly.pdbx_seq_one_letter_code
_entity_poly.pdbx_strand_id
1 'polypeptide(L)'
;MTAVAERLRARVPAPAATVRDQTFVASGQIAAGVGNMAFSLVMARLLTPGAFAQFAAFLALYLVLSMPGSAISAAAALDPARAARVRPVLLFGGAGVGLALACASPWVGPLLRLPIGMVVVLGLSGPALGTVALERGRLYGWHRHARLVASLVAEPAVRLLLGLGLATVAGAVGGALGVTVAGYAALEIARRHWREPAAHARREAIGEGRGPTPAPGVAGWTAAAFLALIVVQDQDLLIANSILSPGQAGLFAVLSTLGGLAVFATMTVPLVLLPRTAGGQRGGLVPALSITALIGGAAVGIVAVAPASLVVALFGARYREIAGVLVPYMAAMSLLGIARVLVAHRCATGSGRSSVVFVAMAVAAQATLILAFGHDTRSVAFSTVAAVGGLTISLGTAEALRAAALRRRVRSLVARLARPLPLTLISACTVALVTRVIVPRGLWLDEATSVDQARMPFGAMIQNLRTTDVHPPLYFSVLWVTVRWLGSGETAVRLPSIVAGTLVVPMLYLLGREAYDRRTGAVAAVVGSVSPIMVWYSQEARMYALLMLFGVIAMWAQVRILRRGGRWPWVIYALSSIAMVWTQYFGLLQVVVQQLAFLYVIWSRHRRGEPVRSLLLGWGATALAIAAWLVPLLSFAHQQFMVNQTAGKGFGAPQQVGSATSLSGNHLGIYAALANVIWAVLGYHSNAAMALLAALWPLGMLFALVLLGRRHQRVTTLFLAAVLVPGVVLFVLGSVKRDLFDIRYLAMAVPILFVLIARMVTGLSFRRAALVAGSGLVAAALLVGLFDQQYNGTNPRLYDFRGALAAVKAAAHPGDVVLYDPVGLREVVQYYAPTMALEPLSGHPAEPTGRHDVFVVVSRALMNGATDSDTLSRSLRTLRAHGRLVERRSLSNVEIWEFR
;
A
#
# COMPACT_ATOMS: atom_id res chain seq x y z
N MET A 1 58.39 -9.48 -31.25
CA MET A 1 57.46 -9.81 -30.15
C MET A 1 57.88 -9.36 -28.76
N THR A 2 59.17 -9.32 -28.43
CA THR A 2 59.68 -8.85 -27.13
C THR A 2 59.46 -7.36 -26.87
N ALA A 3 59.63 -6.50 -27.88
CA ALA A 3 59.44 -5.05 -27.74
C ALA A 3 57.96 -4.62 -27.56
N VAL A 4 57.00 -5.41 -28.03
CA VAL A 4 55.54 -5.20 -27.83
C VAL A 4 55.14 -5.65 -26.42
N ALA A 5 55.74 -6.74 -25.90
CA ALA A 5 55.51 -7.21 -24.53
C ALA A 5 56.08 -6.25 -23.46
N GLU A 6 57.22 -5.61 -23.73
CA GLU A 6 57.79 -4.57 -22.84
C GLU A 6 56.97 -3.28 -22.87
N ARG A 7 56.44 -2.85 -24.04
CA ARG A 7 55.55 -1.68 -24.13
C ARG A 7 54.17 -1.93 -23.47
N LEU A 8 53.71 -3.17 -23.43
CA LEU A 8 52.47 -3.55 -22.69
C LEU A 8 52.71 -3.62 -21.18
N ARG A 9 53.90 -4.03 -20.72
CA ARG A 9 54.28 -4.03 -19.29
C ARG A 9 54.52 -2.62 -18.71
N ALA A 10 55.02 -1.66 -19.51
CA ALA A 10 55.23 -0.29 -19.09
C ALA A 10 53.95 0.56 -18.94
N ARG A 11 52.76 0.02 -19.38
CA ARG A 11 51.48 0.75 -19.37
C ARG A 11 50.48 0.34 -18.25
N VAL A 12 50.79 -0.68 -17.46
CA VAL A 12 50.01 -1.04 -16.29
C VAL A 12 50.67 -0.43 -15.06
N PRO A 13 50.04 0.53 -14.37
CA PRO A 13 50.62 1.00 -13.08
C PRO A 13 50.83 -0.20 -12.19
N ALA A 14 51.98 -0.23 -11.50
CA ALA A 14 52.34 -1.34 -10.62
C ALA A 14 51.13 -1.62 -9.68
N PRO A 15 50.68 -2.87 -9.52
CA PRO A 15 49.48 -3.20 -8.74
C PRO A 15 49.52 -2.65 -7.31
N ALA A 16 50.70 -2.44 -6.72
CA ALA A 16 50.88 -1.86 -5.40
C ALA A 16 50.53 -0.36 -5.30
N ALA A 17 50.77 0.45 -6.32
CA ALA A 17 50.41 1.88 -6.32
C ALA A 17 48.92 2.09 -6.42
N THR A 18 48.25 1.34 -7.28
CA THR A 18 46.78 1.39 -7.46
C THR A 18 46.04 0.93 -6.19
N VAL A 19 46.55 -0.09 -5.50
CA VAL A 19 45.98 -0.56 -4.22
C VAL A 19 46.15 0.50 -3.13
N ARG A 20 47.33 1.13 -3.05
CA ARG A 20 47.59 2.21 -2.06
C ARG A 20 46.68 3.40 -2.25
N ASP A 21 46.49 3.85 -3.47
CA ASP A 21 45.61 4.99 -3.78
C ASP A 21 44.14 4.70 -3.49
N GLN A 22 43.67 3.50 -3.81
CA GLN A 22 42.31 3.06 -3.48
C GLN A 22 42.08 2.93 -1.98
N THR A 23 43.08 2.41 -1.25
CA THR A 23 43.04 2.31 0.22
C THR A 23 42.99 3.70 0.86
N PHE A 24 43.73 4.66 0.33
CA PHE A 24 43.77 6.05 0.82
C PHE A 24 42.43 6.74 0.61
N VAL A 25 41.76 6.58 -0.56
CA VAL A 25 40.42 7.11 -0.82
C VAL A 25 39.37 6.41 0.07
N ALA A 26 39.49 5.09 0.24
CA ALA A 26 38.60 4.33 1.12
C ALA A 26 38.71 4.77 2.58
N SER A 27 39.93 5.03 3.07
CA SER A 27 40.15 5.55 4.43
C SER A 27 39.50 6.94 4.61
N GLY A 28 39.61 7.81 3.58
CA GLY A 28 38.92 9.10 3.57
C GLY A 28 37.39 8.99 3.62
N GLN A 29 36.85 8.03 2.90
CA GLN A 29 35.39 7.75 2.95
C GLN A 29 34.97 7.22 4.33
N ILE A 30 35.74 6.32 4.93
CA ILE A 30 35.47 5.81 6.28
C ILE A 30 35.53 6.96 7.30
N ALA A 31 36.55 7.82 7.23
CA ALA A 31 36.70 8.99 8.11
C ALA A 31 35.48 9.95 7.95
N ALA A 32 35.05 10.19 6.72
CA ALA A 32 33.84 11.00 6.45
C ALA A 32 32.58 10.34 7.03
N GLY A 33 32.47 9.03 6.93
CA GLY A 33 31.35 8.29 7.51
C GLY A 33 31.32 8.36 9.04
N VAL A 34 32.43 8.16 9.68
CA VAL A 34 32.56 8.30 11.13
C VAL A 34 32.22 9.73 11.58
N GLY A 35 32.71 10.76 10.84
CA GLY A 35 32.36 12.15 11.14
C GLY A 35 30.86 12.45 10.99
N ASN A 36 30.21 11.94 9.96
CA ASN A 36 28.76 12.08 9.78
C ASN A 36 27.97 11.37 10.89
N MET A 37 28.43 10.19 11.31
CA MET A 37 27.84 9.47 12.45
C MET A 37 28.00 10.24 13.75
N ALA A 38 29.22 10.75 14.03
CA ALA A 38 29.43 11.57 15.21
C ALA A 38 28.54 12.81 15.24
N PHE A 39 28.35 13.46 14.10
CA PHE A 39 27.42 14.57 13.97
C PHE A 39 25.96 14.17 14.30
N SER A 40 25.46 13.09 13.69
CA SER A 40 24.09 12.60 13.96
C SER A 40 23.91 12.20 15.42
N LEU A 41 24.93 11.59 16.04
CA LEU A 41 24.92 11.16 17.44
C LEU A 41 24.83 12.36 18.40
N VAL A 42 25.63 13.39 18.14
CA VAL A 42 25.59 14.62 18.95
C VAL A 42 24.26 15.36 18.74
N MET A 43 23.77 15.44 17.50
CA MET A 43 22.44 16.02 17.20
C MET A 43 21.30 15.29 17.92
N ALA A 44 21.34 13.96 18.00
CA ALA A 44 20.34 13.17 18.73
C ALA A 44 20.34 13.41 20.22
N ARG A 45 21.50 13.80 20.79
CA ARG A 45 21.62 14.20 22.22
C ARG A 45 21.21 15.65 22.47
N LEU A 46 21.50 16.54 21.54
CA LEU A 46 21.26 17.97 21.63
C LEU A 46 19.77 18.31 21.42
N LEU A 47 19.12 17.67 20.46
CA LEU A 47 17.73 17.95 20.09
C LEU A 47 16.74 17.11 20.90
N THR A 48 15.51 17.59 21.01
CA THR A 48 14.38 16.77 21.47
C THR A 48 14.12 15.63 20.47
N PRO A 49 13.49 14.50 20.86
CA PRO A 49 13.21 13.39 19.95
C PRO A 49 12.46 13.83 18.69
N GLY A 50 11.43 14.69 18.81
CA GLY A 50 10.68 15.21 17.67
C GLY A 50 11.52 16.10 16.74
N ALA A 51 12.33 17.00 17.31
CA ALA A 51 13.24 17.85 16.53
C ALA A 51 14.36 17.04 15.84
N PHE A 52 14.83 15.97 16.49
CA PHE A 52 15.77 15.04 15.88
C PHE A 52 15.14 14.23 14.74
N ALA A 53 13.86 13.80 14.86
CA ALA A 53 13.13 13.15 13.78
C ALA A 53 13.04 14.06 12.54
N GLN A 54 12.68 15.34 12.73
CA GLN A 54 12.63 16.32 11.65
C GLN A 54 14.00 16.52 11.00
N PHE A 55 15.06 16.63 11.80
CA PHE A 55 16.42 16.75 11.31
C PHE A 55 16.89 15.52 10.54
N ALA A 56 16.59 14.33 11.03
CA ALA A 56 16.90 13.06 10.35
C ALA A 56 16.12 12.91 9.04
N ALA A 57 14.84 13.31 9.00
CA ALA A 57 14.06 13.36 7.77
C ALA A 57 14.61 14.37 6.76
N PHE A 58 15.10 15.53 7.20
CA PHE A 58 15.85 16.45 6.36
C PHE A 58 17.09 15.81 5.75
N LEU A 59 17.90 15.09 6.57
CA LEU A 59 19.08 14.38 6.08
C LEU A 59 18.73 13.30 5.06
N ALA A 60 17.64 12.54 5.27
CA ALA A 60 17.16 11.55 4.32
C ALA A 60 16.82 12.19 2.96
N LEU A 61 16.09 13.32 2.96
CA LEU A 61 15.81 14.07 1.74
C LEU A 61 17.08 14.63 1.08
N TYR A 62 18.01 15.16 1.87
CA TYR A 62 19.30 15.65 1.38
C TYR A 62 20.08 14.53 0.69
N LEU A 63 20.12 13.31 1.27
CA LEU A 63 20.76 12.14 0.67
C LEU A 63 20.08 11.73 -0.63
N VAL A 64 18.75 11.66 -0.68
CA VAL A 64 17.99 11.36 -1.90
C VAL A 64 18.32 12.36 -3.01
N LEU A 65 18.34 13.66 -2.71
CA LEU A 65 18.67 14.71 -3.67
C LEU A 65 20.15 14.69 -4.09
N SER A 66 21.06 14.22 -3.25
CA SER A 66 22.49 14.09 -3.56
C SER A 66 22.85 12.94 -4.48
N MET A 67 21.92 12.01 -4.70
CA MET A 67 22.10 10.75 -5.40
C MET A 67 22.54 10.83 -6.86
N PRO A 68 21.99 11.74 -7.69
CA PRO A 68 22.51 11.91 -9.05
C PRO A 68 24.02 12.19 -9.06
N GLY A 69 24.56 12.68 -7.93
CA GLY A 69 25.96 12.95 -7.72
C GLY A 69 26.88 11.75 -7.91
N SER A 70 26.44 10.53 -7.55
CA SER A 70 27.26 9.33 -7.77
C SER A 70 27.47 9.02 -9.25
N ALA A 71 26.41 9.16 -10.06
CA ALA A 71 26.47 8.99 -11.50
C ALA A 71 27.28 10.12 -12.16
N ILE A 72 27.09 11.36 -11.68
CA ILE A 72 27.84 12.55 -12.12
C ILE A 72 29.33 12.37 -11.82
N SER A 73 29.68 11.91 -10.61
CA SER A 73 31.07 11.65 -10.22
C SER A 73 31.70 10.55 -11.08
N ALA A 74 30.99 9.46 -11.34
CA ALA A 74 31.50 8.38 -12.18
C ALA A 74 31.72 8.84 -13.62
N ALA A 75 30.79 9.59 -14.20
CA ALA A 75 30.91 10.16 -15.55
C ALA A 75 32.04 11.18 -15.64
N ALA A 76 32.20 12.04 -14.62
CA ALA A 76 33.27 13.04 -14.56
C ALA A 76 34.67 12.41 -14.36
N ALA A 77 34.75 11.25 -13.71
CA ALA A 77 36.00 10.51 -13.56
C ALA A 77 36.47 9.89 -14.88
N LEU A 78 35.57 9.55 -15.79
CA LEU A 78 35.90 9.00 -17.11
C LEU A 78 36.46 10.06 -18.08
N ASP A 79 35.90 11.29 -18.05
CA ASP A 79 36.33 12.42 -18.90
C ASP A 79 36.28 13.74 -18.11
N PRO A 80 37.32 13.98 -17.26
CA PRO A 80 37.33 15.12 -16.35
C PRO A 80 37.33 16.47 -17.03
N ALA A 81 37.92 16.59 -18.24
CA ALA A 81 38.03 17.87 -18.97
C ALA A 81 36.68 18.23 -19.60
N ARG A 82 36.03 17.27 -20.24
CA ARG A 82 34.70 17.45 -20.84
C ARG A 82 33.63 17.70 -19.77
N ALA A 83 33.75 17.05 -18.63
CA ALA A 83 32.86 17.19 -17.49
C ALA A 83 32.81 18.67 -16.99
N ALA A 84 33.87 19.45 -17.12
CA ALA A 84 33.90 20.86 -16.76
C ALA A 84 32.81 21.68 -17.48
N ARG A 85 32.48 21.32 -18.72
CA ARG A 85 31.46 22.01 -19.54
C ARG A 85 30.02 21.83 -19.01
N VAL A 86 29.76 20.76 -18.25
CA VAL A 86 28.44 20.46 -17.68
C VAL A 86 28.21 21.22 -16.37
N ARG A 87 29.26 21.84 -15.79
CA ARG A 87 29.18 22.55 -14.51
C ARG A 87 28.11 23.64 -14.46
N PRO A 88 27.98 24.56 -15.44
CA PRO A 88 26.94 25.57 -15.41
C PRO A 88 25.54 24.95 -15.39
N VAL A 89 25.33 23.87 -16.14
CA VAL A 89 24.05 23.15 -16.19
C VAL A 89 23.70 22.57 -14.82
N LEU A 90 24.67 21.98 -14.09
CA LEU A 90 24.45 21.44 -12.76
C LEU A 90 24.22 22.55 -11.72
N LEU A 91 24.93 23.67 -11.85
CA LEU A 91 24.77 24.80 -10.95
C LEU A 91 23.38 25.43 -11.11
N PHE A 92 23.01 25.81 -12.35
CA PHE A 92 21.74 26.46 -12.62
C PHE A 92 20.56 25.47 -12.50
N GLY A 93 20.74 24.23 -12.94
CA GLY A 93 19.73 23.18 -12.75
C GLY A 93 19.49 22.87 -11.27
N GLY A 94 20.56 22.77 -10.48
CA GLY A 94 20.48 22.62 -9.02
C GLY A 94 19.81 23.83 -8.35
N ALA A 95 20.11 25.06 -8.82
CA ALA A 95 19.45 26.25 -8.34
C ALA A 95 17.95 26.27 -8.70
N GLY A 96 17.59 25.82 -9.91
CA GLY A 96 16.20 25.70 -10.35
C GLY A 96 15.41 24.69 -9.51
N VAL A 97 15.98 23.50 -9.25
CA VAL A 97 15.37 22.50 -8.35
C VAL A 97 15.27 23.05 -6.92
N GLY A 98 16.30 23.75 -6.45
CA GLY A 98 16.31 24.38 -5.15
C GLY A 98 15.22 25.46 -5.01
N LEU A 99 15.06 26.29 -6.01
CA LEU A 99 14.00 27.31 -6.06
C LEU A 99 12.61 26.67 -6.08
N ALA A 100 12.44 25.61 -6.88
CA ALA A 100 11.18 24.88 -6.93
C ALA A 100 10.83 24.27 -5.56
N LEU A 101 11.81 23.68 -4.84
CA LEU A 101 11.62 23.18 -3.49
C LEU A 101 11.31 24.30 -2.49
N ALA A 102 11.98 25.44 -2.59
CA ALA A 102 11.72 26.59 -1.74
C ALA A 102 10.30 27.14 -1.98
N CYS A 103 9.86 27.24 -3.24
CA CYS A 103 8.48 27.62 -3.59
C CYS A 103 7.45 26.58 -3.14
N ALA A 104 7.78 25.29 -3.22
CA ALA A 104 6.92 24.19 -2.77
C ALA A 104 6.93 23.98 -1.23
N SER A 105 7.78 24.70 -0.48
CA SER A 105 7.94 24.49 0.95
C SER A 105 6.65 24.63 1.78
N PRO A 106 5.65 25.51 1.43
CA PRO A 106 4.40 25.59 2.16
C PRO A 106 3.54 24.32 2.05
N TRP A 107 3.73 23.50 1.02
CA TRP A 107 3.01 22.22 0.81
C TRP A 107 3.85 21.02 1.27
N VAL A 108 5.14 21.01 0.95
CA VAL A 108 6.07 19.91 1.31
C VAL A 108 6.33 19.87 2.82
N GLY A 109 6.44 21.04 3.47
CA GLY A 109 6.69 21.14 4.90
C GLY A 109 5.62 20.43 5.72
N PRO A 110 4.34 20.81 5.64
CA PRO A 110 3.25 20.14 6.35
C PRO A 110 3.10 18.66 5.99
N LEU A 111 3.25 18.29 4.70
CA LEU A 111 3.14 16.90 4.23
C LEU A 111 4.16 15.98 4.93
N LEU A 112 5.38 16.45 5.14
CA LEU A 112 6.46 15.68 5.75
C LEU A 112 6.70 16.07 7.23
N ARG A 113 5.82 16.90 7.80
CA ARG A 113 5.97 17.48 9.16
C ARG A 113 7.34 18.11 9.40
N LEU A 114 7.88 18.78 8.37
CA LEU A 114 9.11 19.52 8.43
C LEU A 114 8.82 21.03 8.58
N PRO A 115 9.59 21.76 9.40
CA PRO A 115 9.57 23.22 9.39
C PRO A 115 9.83 23.77 7.98
N ILE A 116 9.04 24.75 7.55
CA ILE A 116 9.19 25.36 6.22
C ILE A 116 10.64 25.81 5.98
N GLY A 117 11.28 26.40 7.00
CA GLY A 117 12.68 26.79 6.94
C GLY A 117 13.64 25.67 6.59
N MET A 118 13.38 24.44 7.02
CA MET A 118 14.22 23.28 6.63
C MET A 118 14.07 22.93 5.15
N VAL A 119 12.87 23.00 4.59
CA VAL A 119 12.64 22.73 3.16
C VAL A 119 13.30 23.83 2.31
N VAL A 120 13.25 25.08 2.76
CA VAL A 120 13.99 26.19 2.11
C VAL A 120 15.50 25.96 2.16
N VAL A 121 16.04 25.58 3.32
CA VAL A 121 17.48 25.25 3.50
C VAL A 121 17.87 24.08 2.61
N LEU A 122 17.00 23.05 2.46
CA LEU A 122 17.21 21.96 1.52
C LEU A 122 17.30 22.48 0.07
N GLY A 123 16.42 23.41 -0.33
CA GLY A 123 16.48 24.09 -1.61
C GLY A 123 17.80 24.82 -1.84
N LEU A 124 18.31 25.51 -0.81
CA LEU A 124 19.61 26.20 -0.88
C LEU A 124 20.79 25.24 -1.09
N SER A 125 20.68 23.96 -0.75
CA SER A 125 21.73 22.96 -1.01
C SER A 125 21.80 22.54 -2.49
N GLY A 126 20.75 22.74 -3.28
CA GLY A 126 20.63 22.28 -4.67
C GLY A 126 21.82 22.59 -5.56
N PRO A 127 22.32 23.84 -5.64
CA PRO A 127 23.49 24.19 -6.45
C PRO A 127 24.76 23.44 -6.05
N ALA A 128 24.95 23.16 -4.75
CA ALA A 128 26.13 22.48 -4.24
C ALA A 128 26.16 20.99 -4.55
N LEU A 129 25.00 20.28 -4.44
CA LEU A 129 24.91 18.82 -4.51
C LEU A 129 25.51 18.23 -5.79
N GLY A 130 25.03 18.68 -6.96
CA GLY A 130 25.52 18.21 -8.26
C GLY A 130 26.95 18.67 -8.57
N THR A 131 27.30 19.91 -8.19
CA THR A 131 28.61 20.49 -8.47
C THR A 131 29.72 19.89 -7.62
N VAL A 132 29.48 19.58 -6.32
CA VAL A 132 30.43 18.83 -5.48
C VAL A 132 30.74 17.47 -6.07
N ALA A 133 29.72 16.77 -6.50
CA ALA A 133 29.87 15.45 -7.10
C ALA A 133 30.67 15.49 -8.40
N LEU A 134 30.42 16.50 -9.25
CA LEU A 134 31.18 16.74 -10.47
C LEU A 134 32.67 16.95 -10.16
N GLU A 135 32.99 17.88 -9.26
CA GLU A 135 34.37 18.21 -8.95
C GLU A 135 35.12 17.05 -8.26
N ARG A 136 34.44 16.31 -7.37
CA ARG A 136 35.00 15.07 -6.77
C ARG A 136 35.30 14.00 -7.83
N GLY A 137 34.37 13.83 -8.81
CA GLY A 137 34.57 12.91 -9.93
C GLY A 137 35.77 13.31 -10.79
N ARG A 138 35.93 14.60 -11.09
CA ARG A 138 37.10 15.16 -11.83
C ARG A 138 38.42 14.94 -11.07
N LEU A 139 38.44 15.20 -9.75
CA LEU A 139 39.61 14.92 -8.90
C LEU A 139 39.98 13.43 -8.90
N TYR A 140 38.98 12.53 -8.89
CA TYR A 140 39.22 11.10 -8.99
C TYR A 140 39.83 10.71 -10.34
N GLY A 141 39.22 11.19 -11.45
CA GLY A 141 39.75 10.94 -12.80
C GLY A 141 41.15 11.48 -13.07
N TRP A 142 41.53 12.59 -12.43
CA TRP A 142 42.90 13.14 -12.49
C TRP A 142 43.87 12.59 -11.41
N HIS A 143 43.45 11.51 -10.69
CA HIS A 143 44.24 10.90 -9.63
C HIS A 143 44.71 11.90 -8.53
N ARG A 144 43.93 12.94 -8.27
CA ARG A 144 44.15 13.93 -7.20
C ARG A 144 43.56 13.47 -5.86
N HIS A 145 43.94 12.27 -5.41
CA HIS A 145 43.32 11.58 -4.27
C HIS A 145 43.42 12.35 -2.95
N ALA A 146 44.52 13.09 -2.69
CA ALA A 146 44.67 13.88 -1.46
C ALA A 146 43.61 15.00 -1.35
N ARG A 147 43.27 15.68 -2.45
CA ARG A 147 42.22 16.74 -2.47
C ARG A 147 40.83 16.13 -2.42
N LEU A 148 40.64 15.02 -3.09
CA LEU A 148 39.39 14.27 -3.01
C LEU A 148 39.09 13.90 -1.55
N VAL A 149 40.04 13.33 -0.84
CA VAL A 149 39.93 12.97 0.58
C VAL A 149 39.73 14.22 1.44
N ALA A 150 40.47 15.31 1.18
CA ALA A 150 40.29 16.58 1.88
C ALA A 150 38.86 17.11 1.74
N SER A 151 38.25 17.08 0.52
CA SER A 151 36.86 17.48 0.29
C SER A 151 35.86 16.54 0.97
N LEU A 152 36.17 15.23 1.02
CA LEU A 152 35.30 14.23 1.68
C LEU A 152 35.30 14.42 3.21
N VAL A 153 36.47 14.69 3.83
CA VAL A 153 36.60 14.83 5.29
C VAL A 153 36.17 16.23 5.76
N ALA A 154 36.34 17.26 4.94
CA ALA A 154 35.96 18.62 5.29
C ALA A 154 34.44 18.77 5.49
N GLU A 155 33.66 18.05 4.73
CA GLU A 155 32.20 18.12 4.84
C GLU A 155 31.69 17.73 6.23
N PRO A 156 31.95 16.54 6.80
CA PRO A 156 31.57 16.23 8.17
C PRO A 156 32.28 17.07 9.23
N ALA A 157 33.53 17.54 8.99
CA ALA A 157 34.21 18.41 9.91
C ALA A 157 33.47 19.77 10.05
N VAL A 158 33.08 20.36 8.94
CA VAL A 158 32.30 21.61 8.95
C VAL A 158 30.90 21.39 9.56
N ARG A 159 30.28 20.24 9.30
CA ARG A 159 29.00 19.87 9.96
C ARG A 159 29.16 19.80 11.47
N LEU A 160 30.21 19.16 11.97
CA LEU A 160 30.50 19.07 13.41
C LEU A 160 30.77 20.46 14.03
N LEU A 161 31.54 21.30 13.38
CA LEU A 161 31.89 22.60 13.93
C LEU A 161 30.76 23.62 13.82
N LEU A 162 30.32 23.90 12.60
CA LEU A 162 29.28 24.92 12.34
C LEU A 162 27.87 24.40 12.55
N GLY A 163 27.60 23.14 12.17
CA GLY A 163 26.27 22.57 12.28
C GLY A 163 25.82 22.39 13.72
N LEU A 164 26.74 21.98 14.62
CA LEU A 164 26.44 21.92 16.05
C LEU A 164 26.27 23.31 16.65
N GLY A 165 27.16 24.26 16.32
CA GLY A 165 27.05 25.64 16.79
C GLY A 165 25.74 26.30 16.35
N LEU A 166 25.31 26.11 15.11
CA LEU A 166 24.03 26.63 14.63
C LEU A 166 22.83 25.89 15.24
N ALA A 167 22.98 24.61 15.57
CA ALA A 167 21.92 23.82 16.19
C ALA A 167 21.64 24.25 17.63
N THR A 168 22.64 24.76 18.37
CA THR A 168 22.42 25.31 19.72
C THR A 168 21.58 26.61 19.72
N VAL A 169 21.63 27.37 18.60
CA VAL A 169 20.95 28.66 18.47
C VAL A 169 19.57 28.48 17.79
N ALA A 170 19.53 27.72 16.71
CA ALA A 170 18.33 27.58 15.85
C ALA A 170 17.79 26.12 15.76
N GLY A 171 18.14 25.27 16.71
CA GLY A 171 17.66 23.89 16.80
C GLY A 171 17.91 23.07 15.53
N ALA A 172 16.91 22.30 15.13
CA ALA A 172 17.00 21.42 13.96
C ALA A 172 17.23 22.19 12.64
N VAL A 173 16.68 23.40 12.49
CA VAL A 173 16.88 24.25 11.30
C VAL A 173 18.35 24.73 11.21
N GLY A 174 18.93 25.08 12.34
CA GLY A 174 20.35 25.46 12.44
C GLY A 174 21.27 24.30 12.05
N GLY A 175 20.96 23.08 12.52
CA GLY A 175 21.67 21.87 12.10
C GLY A 175 21.57 21.61 10.58
N ALA A 176 20.38 21.79 10.01
CA ALA A 176 20.15 21.66 8.57
C ALA A 176 20.97 22.70 7.76
N LEU A 177 21.01 23.95 8.23
CA LEU A 177 21.82 25.01 7.61
C LEU A 177 23.32 24.65 7.65
N GLY A 178 23.80 24.08 8.76
CA GLY A 178 25.15 23.58 8.89
C GLY A 178 25.50 22.50 7.86
N VAL A 179 24.57 21.60 7.56
CA VAL A 179 24.74 20.58 6.51
C VAL A 179 24.87 21.24 5.14
N THR A 180 24.06 22.23 4.84
CA THR A 180 24.11 22.97 3.56
C THR A 180 25.42 23.74 3.40
N VAL A 181 25.85 24.47 4.44
CA VAL A 181 27.12 25.21 4.44
C VAL A 181 28.31 24.25 4.27
N ALA A 182 28.29 23.08 4.91
CA ALA A 182 29.31 22.05 4.75
C ALA A 182 29.44 21.55 3.30
N GLY A 183 28.33 21.43 2.58
CA GLY A 183 28.32 21.09 1.16
C GLY A 183 29.05 22.14 0.32
N TYR A 184 28.82 23.43 0.57
CA TYR A 184 29.53 24.52 -0.11
C TYR A 184 31.02 24.59 0.26
N ALA A 185 31.36 24.35 1.54
CA ALA A 185 32.75 24.26 1.97
C ALA A 185 33.50 23.11 1.26
N ALA A 186 32.86 21.96 1.16
CA ALA A 186 33.39 20.80 0.43
C ALA A 186 33.60 21.10 -1.06
N LEU A 187 32.66 21.84 -1.67
CA LEU A 187 32.77 22.32 -3.05
C LEU A 187 33.96 23.25 -3.23
N GLU A 188 34.13 24.21 -2.33
CA GLU A 188 35.20 25.18 -2.43
C GLU A 188 36.57 24.51 -2.30
N ILE A 189 36.72 23.54 -1.38
CA ILE A 189 37.98 22.78 -1.25
C ILE A 189 38.23 21.93 -2.51
N ALA A 190 37.21 21.37 -3.10
CA ALA A 190 37.35 20.63 -4.36
C ALA A 190 37.80 21.54 -5.52
N ARG A 191 37.39 22.83 -5.50
CA ARG A 191 37.62 23.82 -6.59
C ARG A 191 38.94 24.61 -6.48
N ARG A 192 39.46 24.86 -5.28
CA ARG A 192 40.65 25.74 -5.10
C ARG A 192 41.86 25.25 -5.88
N HIS A 193 42.50 26.18 -6.56
CA HIS A 193 43.74 26.01 -7.34
C HIS A 193 43.64 25.00 -8.49
N TRP A 194 42.59 25.12 -9.28
CA TRP A 194 42.34 24.35 -10.49
C TRP A 194 43.24 24.87 -11.64
N ARG A 195 44.40 24.19 -11.89
CA ARG A 195 45.14 24.28 -13.17
C ARG A 195 45.10 22.87 -13.79
N GLU A 196 44.63 22.77 -15.04
CA GLU A 196 44.69 21.52 -15.80
C GLU A 196 46.17 21.07 -15.90
N PRO A 197 46.48 19.80 -15.60
CA PRO A 197 47.82 19.28 -15.83
C PRO A 197 48.10 19.28 -17.32
N ALA A 198 49.13 20.02 -17.78
CA ALA A 198 49.53 20.11 -19.18
C ALA A 198 49.76 18.76 -19.87
N ALA A 199 50.10 17.72 -19.11
CA ALA A 199 50.25 16.34 -19.58
C ALA A 199 48.92 15.66 -19.98
N HIS A 200 47.76 16.09 -19.42
CA HIS A 200 46.44 15.52 -19.80
C HIS A 200 45.88 16.13 -21.07
N ALA A 201 46.05 17.45 -21.25
CA ALA A 201 45.70 18.13 -22.48
C ALA A 201 46.48 17.58 -23.69
N ARG A 202 47.73 17.15 -23.49
CA ARG A 202 48.55 16.54 -24.52
C ARG A 202 48.18 15.10 -24.85
N ARG A 203 47.66 14.31 -23.92
CA ARG A 203 47.14 12.94 -24.14
C ARG A 203 45.77 12.91 -24.85
N GLU A 204 44.89 13.85 -24.56
CA GLU A 204 43.64 14.01 -25.28
C GLU A 204 43.84 14.39 -26.75
N ALA A 205 44.84 15.23 -27.05
CA ALA A 205 45.21 15.59 -28.42
C ALA A 205 45.70 14.39 -29.24
N ILE A 206 46.22 13.34 -28.59
CA ILE A 206 46.80 12.14 -29.22
C ILE A 206 45.79 10.99 -29.36
N GLY A 207 44.56 11.14 -28.84
CA GLY A 207 43.50 10.11 -28.96
C GLY A 207 43.71 8.84 -28.10
N GLU A 208 44.73 8.85 -27.22
CA GLU A 208 45.10 7.70 -26.40
C GLU A 208 44.29 7.67 -25.10
N GLY A 209 43.21 6.88 -25.04
CA GLY A 209 42.58 6.63 -23.75
C GLY A 209 41.04 6.40 -23.75
N ARG A 210 40.44 6.13 -24.91
CA ARG A 210 39.05 5.70 -24.92
C ARG A 210 38.95 4.24 -24.52
N GLY A 211 38.77 3.98 -23.20
CA GLY A 211 38.23 2.72 -22.76
C GLY A 211 36.82 2.53 -23.34
N PRO A 212 36.32 1.30 -23.51
CA PRO A 212 34.99 1.05 -24.05
C PRO A 212 33.95 1.81 -23.23
N THR A 213 33.34 2.82 -23.87
CA THR A 213 32.19 3.53 -23.28
C THR A 213 31.07 2.53 -23.07
N PRO A 214 30.53 2.37 -21.84
CA PRO A 214 29.38 1.52 -21.63
C PRO A 214 28.22 2.00 -22.53
N ALA A 215 27.48 1.07 -23.13
CA ALA A 215 26.32 1.40 -23.95
C ALA A 215 25.41 2.38 -23.19
N PRO A 216 24.93 3.47 -23.83
CA PRO A 216 24.20 4.57 -23.15
C PRO A 216 23.03 4.12 -22.26
N GLY A 217 22.39 3.00 -22.55
CA GLY A 217 21.28 2.47 -21.76
C GLY A 217 21.70 1.77 -20.46
N VAL A 218 22.93 1.22 -20.37
CA VAL A 218 23.37 0.47 -19.16
C VAL A 218 23.64 1.43 -18.00
N ALA A 219 24.24 2.58 -18.28
CA ALA A 219 24.54 3.59 -17.25
C ALA A 219 23.23 4.16 -16.62
N GLY A 220 22.21 4.43 -17.44
CA GLY A 220 20.93 4.95 -16.97
C GLY A 220 20.18 3.97 -16.06
N TRP A 221 20.11 2.69 -16.42
CA TRP A 221 19.45 1.69 -15.56
C TRP A 221 20.22 1.41 -14.27
N THR A 222 21.53 1.50 -14.29
CA THR A 222 22.37 1.39 -13.10
C THR A 222 22.09 2.53 -12.14
N ALA A 223 22.11 3.77 -12.64
CA ALA A 223 21.78 4.95 -11.83
C ALA A 223 20.37 4.87 -11.24
N ALA A 224 19.38 4.48 -12.03
CA ALA A 224 18.00 4.32 -11.57
C ALA A 224 17.86 3.25 -10.48
N ALA A 225 18.56 2.10 -10.61
CA ALA A 225 18.50 1.03 -9.62
C ALA A 225 19.15 1.46 -8.29
N PHE A 226 20.26 2.17 -8.33
CA PHE A 226 20.92 2.68 -7.11
C PHE A 226 20.12 3.82 -6.47
N LEU A 227 19.50 4.70 -7.26
CA LEU A 227 18.58 5.72 -6.75
C LEU A 227 17.42 5.06 -5.99
N ALA A 228 16.77 4.07 -6.59
CA ALA A 228 15.67 3.36 -5.96
C ALA A 228 16.10 2.63 -4.67
N LEU A 229 17.33 2.07 -4.61
CA LEU A 229 17.86 1.44 -3.40
C LEU A 229 18.04 2.41 -2.22
N ILE A 230 18.25 3.69 -2.49
CA ILE A 230 18.36 4.69 -1.43
C ILE A 230 16.97 5.16 -1.02
N VAL A 231 16.05 5.23 -1.96
CA VAL A 231 14.65 5.42 -1.56
C VAL A 231 14.21 4.29 -0.61
N VAL A 232 14.53 3.01 -0.88
CA VAL A 232 14.27 1.90 0.07
C VAL A 232 14.96 2.13 1.42
N GLN A 233 16.16 2.70 1.44
CA GLN A 233 16.91 2.93 2.67
C GLN A 233 16.30 4.01 3.56
N ASP A 234 15.81 5.11 2.98
CA ASP A 234 15.54 6.34 3.72
C ASP A 234 14.05 6.74 3.73
N GLN A 235 13.18 6.11 2.90
CA GLN A 235 11.75 6.44 2.84
C GLN A 235 11.00 6.05 4.11
N ASP A 236 11.43 5.00 4.82
CA ASP A 236 10.82 4.59 6.09
C ASP A 236 10.90 5.70 7.14
N LEU A 237 12.03 6.39 7.21
CA LEU A 237 12.22 7.54 8.08
C LEU A 237 11.32 8.73 7.67
N LEU A 238 11.19 9.00 6.38
CA LEU A 238 10.34 10.07 5.87
C LEU A 238 8.86 9.80 6.17
N ILE A 239 8.41 8.58 5.92
CA ILE A 239 7.01 8.18 6.20
C ILE A 239 6.79 8.14 7.72
N ALA A 240 7.71 7.56 8.51
CA ALA A 240 7.61 7.54 9.97
C ALA A 240 7.47 8.95 10.55
N ASN A 241 8.25 9.91 10.06
CA ASN A 241 8.16 11.31 10.51
C ASN A 241 6.81 11.95 10.18
N SER A 242 6.17 11.53 9.08
CA SER A 242 4.88 12.08 8.65
C SER A 242 3.67 11.47 9.38
N ILE A 243 3.76 10.20 9.83
CA ILE A 243 2.62 9.47 10.41
C ILE A 243 2.70 9.29 11.93
N LEU A 244 3.91 9.10 12.49
CA LEU A 244 4.09 8.83 13.92
C LEU A 244 3.99 10.11 14.77
N SER A 245 3.78 9.93 16.09
CA SER A 245 3.92 11.02 17.04
C SER A 245 5.38 11.51 17.09
N PRO A 246 5.66 12.77 17.44
CA PRO A 246 7.02 13.32 17.48
C PRO A 246 8.01 12.49 18.32
N GLY A 247 7.54 11.90 19.42
CA GLY A 247 8.35 11.02 20.27
C GLY A 247 8.71 9.70 19.57
N GLN A 248 7.73 9.01 18.99
CA GLN A 248 7.92 7.77 18.26
C GLN A 248 8.76 7.98 16.97
N ALA A 249 8.54 9.08 16.26
CA ALA A 249 9.37 9.45 15.11
C ALA A 249 10.84 9.68 15.51
N GLY A 250 11.08 10.28 16.69
CA GLY A 250 12.43 10.44 17.27
C GLY A 250 13.10 9.10 17.61
N LEU A 251 12.35 8.17 18.19
CA LEU A 251 12.81 6.80 18.43
C LEU A 251 13.20 6.12 17.12
N PHE A 252 12.33 6.23 16.10
CA PHE A 252 12.61 5.65 14.78
C PHE A 252 13.81 6.31 14.09
N ALA A 253 14.01 7.61 14.22
CA ALA A 253 15.15 8.33 13.66
C ALA A 253 16.49 7.82 14.23
N VAL A 254 16.54 7.51 15.52
CA VAL A 254 17.73 6.89 16.15
C VAL A 254 17.93 5.46 15.62
N LEU A 255 16.86 4.69 15.52
CA LEU A 255 16.89 3.33 14.97
C LEU A 255 17.42 3.33 13.52
N SER A 256 16.91 4.22 12.67
CA SER A 256 17.35 4.41 11.29
C SER A 256 18.80 4.86 11.19
N THR A 257 19.23 5.77 12.06
CA THR A 257 20.63 6.22 12.12
C THR A 257 21.59 5.07 12.43
N LEU A 258 21.24 4.19 13.39
CA LEU A 258 22.03 2.99 13.71
C LEU A 258 22.02 1.98 12.55
N GLY A 259 20.85 1.74 11.95
CA GLY A 259 20.72 0.86 10.78
C GLY A 259 21.55 1.33 9.60
N GLY A 260 21.63 2.65 9.38
CA GLY A 260 22.44 3.28 8.35
C GLY A 260 23.94 2.95 8.45
N LEU A 261 24.47 2.67 9.65
CA LEU A 261 25.85 2.23 9.83
C LEU A 261 26.14 0.89 9.15
N ALA A 262 25.26 -0.09 9.27
CA ALA A 262 25.43 -1.39 8.63
C ALA A 262 25.45 -1.25 7.10
N VAL A 263 24.60 -0.40 6.55
CA VAL A 263 24.58 -0.08 5.13
C VAL A 263 25.84 0.62 4.69
N PHE A 264 26.29 1.62 5.46
CA PHE A 264 27.48 2.41 5.15
C PHE A 264 28.75 1.55 5.17
N ALA A 265 28.90 0.66 6.15
CA ALA A 265 30.03 -0.25 6.27
C ALA A 265 30.20 -1.17 5.04
N THR A 266 29.08 -1.50 4.37
CA THR A 266 29.08 -2.37 3.18
C THR A 266 29.07 -1.62 1.85
N MET A 267 28.97 -0.28 1.86
CA MET A 267 28.76 0.55 0.66
C MET A 267 29.92 0.50 -0.35
N THR A 268 31.14 0.23 0.09
CA THR A 268 32.31 0.17 -0.79
C THR A 268 32.36 -1.11 -1.62
N VAL A 269 31.75 -2.21 -1.16
CA VAL A 269 31.82 -3.52 -1.83
C VAL A 269 31.19 -3.49 -3.24
N PRO A 270 29.99 -2.95 -3.45
CA PRO A 270 29.40 -2.80 -4.78
C PRO A 270 30.23 -1.94 -5.74
N LEU A 271 30.86 -0.88 -5.23
CA LEU A 271 31.69 0.03 -6.03
C LEU A 271 32.93 -0.65 -6.61
N VAL A 272 33.52 -1.60 -5.86
CA VAL A 272 34.69 -2.38 -6.31
C VAL A 272 34.24 -3.51 -7.25
N LEU A 273 33.09 -4.12 -7.00
CA LEU A 273 32.56 -5.24 -7.78
C LEU A 273 32.12 -4.80 -9.19
N LEU A 274 31.45 -3.65 -9.31
CA LEU A 274 30.81 -3.19 -10.55
C LEU A 274 31.82 -3.08 -11.74
N PRO A 275 32.96 -2.38 -11.61
CA PRO A 275 33.95 -2.26 -12.70
C PRO A 275 34.60 -3.60 -13.06
N ARG A 276 34.91 -4.44 -12.06
CA ARG A 276 35.57 -5.74 -12.28
C ARG A 276 34.66 -6.69 -13.07
N THR A 277 33.36 -6.73 -12.71
CA THR A 277 32.37 -7.57 -13.39
C THR A 277 32.05 -7.03 -14.79
N ALA A 278 31.94 -5.72 -14.96
CA ALA A 278 31.75 -5.08 -16.26
C ALA A 278 32.95 -5.30 -17.20
N GLY A 279 34.17 -5.38 -16.66
CA GLY A 279 35.40 -5.74 -17.37
C GLY A 279 35.54 -7.25 -17.70
N GLY A 280 34.50 -8.07 -17.48
CA GLY A 280 34.47 -9.48 -17.83
C GLY A 280 35.14 -10.44 -16.83
N GLN A 281 35.59 -9.98 -15.68
CA GLN A 281 36.14 -10.85 -14.64
C GLN A 281 35.03 -11.71 -14.02
N ARG A 282 35.15 -13.04 -14.13
CA ARG A 282 34.19 -14.01 -13.55
C ARG A 282 34.58 -14.38 -12.11
N GLY A 283 33.57 -14.61 -11.24
CA GLY A 283 33.81 -15.13 -9.87
C GLY A 283 33.85 -14.09 -8.75
N GLY A 284 33.65 -12.80 -9.02
CA GLY A 284 33.69 -11.73 -8.00
C GLY A 284 32.46 -11.66 -7.08
N LEU A 285 31.32 -12.27 -7.47
CA LEU A 285 30.06 -12.15 -6.72
C LEU A 285 30.13 -12.84 -5.37
N VAL A 286 30.56 -14.10 -5.30
CA VAL A 286 30.59 -14.88 -4.04
C VAL A 286 31.50 -14.23 -2.99
N PRO A 287 32.74 -13.84 -3.29
CA PRO A 287 33.57 -13.09 -2.33
C PRO A 287 32.94 -11.78 -1.87
N ALA A 288 32.32 -11.02 -2.78
CA ALA A 288 31.66 -9.78 -2.43
C ALA A 288 30.47 -10.00 -1.49
N LEU A 289 29.62 -11.02 -1.74
CA LEU A 289 28.54 -11.40 -0.85
C LEU A 289 29.05 -11.88 0.51
N SER A 290 30.14 -12.69 0.52
CA SER A 290 30.73 -13.20 1.77
C SER A 290 31.28 -12.07 2.63
N ILE A 291 32.00 -11.11 2.04
CA ILE A 291 32.53 -9.93 2.76
C ILE A 291 31.39 -9.09 3.30
N THR A 292 30.36 -8.83 2.48
CA THR A 292 29.19 -8.05 2.90
C THR A 292 28.45 -8.74 4.04
N ALA A 293 28.24 -10.05 3.94
CA ALA A 293 27.57 -10.85 4.98
C ALA A 293 28.40 -10.89 6.27
N LEU A 294 29.73 -10.97 6.17
CA LEU A 294 30.61 -10.93 7.33
C LEU A 294 30.57 -9.58 8.05
N ILE A 295 30.66 -8.48 7.30
CA ILE A 295 30.60 -7.12 7.87
C ILE A 295 29.22 -6.87 8.49
N GLY A 296 28.14 -7.19 7.76
CA GLY A 296 26.78 -7.04 8.26
C GLY A 296 26.47 -7.95 9.45
N GLY A 297 26.91 -9.20 9.40
CA GLY A 297 26.80 -10.15 10.51
C GLY A 297 27.55 -9.72 11.76
N ALA A 298 28.75 -9.17 11.59
CA ALA A 298 29.54 -8.59 12.71
C ALA A 298 28.82 -7.38 13.34
N ALA A 299 28.24 -6.48 12.51
CA ALA A 299 27.47 -5.35 13.00
C ALA A 299 26.24 -5.79 13.81
N VAL A 300 25.49 -6.78 13.29
CA VAL A 300 24.35 -7.38 13.99
C VAL A 300 24.80 -8.07 15.28
N GLY A 301 25.90 -8.83 15.24
CA GLY A 301 26.45 -9.52 16.41
C GLY A 301 26.86 -8.57 17.53
N ILE A 302 27.55 -7.47 17.21
CA ILE A 302 27.93 -6.43 18.18
C ILE A 302 26.68 -5.84 18.86
N VAL A 303 25.66 -5.52 18.08
CA VAL A 303 24.42 -4.94 18.61
C VAL A 303 23.63 -5.97 19.42
N ALA A 304 23.65 -7.25 19.04
CA ALA A 304 22.89 -8.33 19.73
C ALA A 304 23.42 -8.64 21.14
N VAL A 305 24.68 -8.37 21.43
CA VAL A 305 25.30 -8.62 22.75
C VAL A 305 24.66 -7.77 23.85
N ALA A 306 24.48 -6.46 23.60
CA ALA A 306 23.92 -5.54 24.59
C ALA A 306 23.17 -4.37 23.93
N PRO A 307 22.02 -4.60 23.28
CA PRO A 307 21.35 -3.57 22.48
C PRO A 307 20.90 -2.37 23.31
N ALA A 308 20.39 -2.62 24.53
CA ALA A 308 19.93 -1.54 25.42
C ALA A 308 21.09 -0.68 25.94
N SER A 309 22.20 -1.32 26.34
CA SER A 309 23.39 -0.60 26.83
C SER A 309 24.03 0.21 25.72
N LEU A 310 24.09 -0.32 24.51
CA LEU A 310 24.61 0.39 23.35
C LEU A 310 23.81 1.65 23.02
N VAL A 311 22.47 1.53 22.98
CA VAL A 311 21.57 2.66 22.71
C VAL A 311 21.73 3.74 23.80
N VAL A 312 21.74 3.35 25.08
CA VAL A 312 21.88 4.28 26.21
C VAL A 312 23.24 4.97 26.18
N ALA A 313 24.31 4.24 25.93
CA ALA A 313 25.66 4.79 25.84
C ALA A 313 25.81 5.79 24.70
N LEU A 314 25.26 5.50 23.51
CA LEU A 314 25.40 6.35 22.33
C LEU A 314 24.41 7.52 22.33
N PHE A 315 23.12 7.28 22.60
CA PHE A 315 22.04 8.26 22.38
C PHE A 315 21.38 8.76 23.68
N GLY A 316 21.54 8.05 24.79
CA GLY A 316 20.97 8.38 26.08
C GLY A 316 19.79 7.49 26.47
N ALA A 317 19.42 7.52 27.78
CA ALA A 317 18.40 6.62 28.36
C ALA A 317 17.00 6.76 27.73
N ARG A 318 16.67 7.94 27.23
CA ARG A 318 15.37 8.26 26.60
C ARG A 318 15.07 7.43 25.33
N TYR A 319 16.09 6.83 24.71
CA TYR A 319 15.95 6.00 23.52
C TYR A 319 16.01 4.49 23.80
N ARG A 320 16.04 4.06 25.06
CA ARG A 320 16.19 2.65 25.48
C ARG A 320 15.15 1.72 24.86
N GLU A 321 13.95 2.23 24.59
CA GLU A 321 12.81 1.46 24.06
C GLU A 321 13.12 0.81 22.70
N ILE A 322 13.96 1.42 21.86
CA ILE A 322 14.29 0.86 20.53
C ILE A 322 15.13 -0.44 20.61
N ALA A 323 15.70 -0.78 21.76
CA ALA A 323 16.55 -1.96 21.93
C ALA A 323 15.84 -3.26 21.50
N GLY A 324 14.51 -3.35 21.71
CA GLY A 324 13.73 -4.53 21.34
C GLY A 324 13.59 -4.77 19.84
N VAL A 325 13.77 -3.73 19.00
CA VAL A 325 13.65 -3.83 17.54
C VAL A 325 14.97 -3.56 16.82
N LEU A 326 16.01 -3.18 17.56
CA LEU A 326 17.29 -2.78 16.99
C LEU A 326 17.97 -3.93 16.23
N VAL A 327 17.98 -5.14 16.78
CA VAL A 327 18.62 -6.31 16.16
C VAL A 327 17.94 -6.70 14.83
N PRO A 328 16.62 -6.90 14.76
CA PRO A 328 15.96 -7.21 13.48
C PRO A 328 16.10 -6.08 12.46
N TYR A 329 16.07 -4.81 12.87
CA TYR A 329 16.26 -3.69 11.96
C TYR A 329 17.69 -3.63 11.41
N MET A 330 18.71 -3.83 12.26
CA MET A 330 20.12 -3.93 11.85
C MET A 330 20.36 -5.11 10.88
N ALA A 331 19.68 -6.24 11.11
CA ALA A 331 19.72 -7.39 10.20
C ALA A 331 19.12 -7.02 8.83
N ALA A 332 17.99 -6.33 8.79
CA ALA A 332 17.38 -5.85 7.54
C ALA A 332 18.33 -4.89 6.79
N MET A 333 18.94 -3.94 7.48
CA MET A 333 19.91 -3.01 6.87
C MET A 333 21.15 -3.74 6.34
N SER A 334 21.60 -4.80 7.02
CA SER A 334 22.68 -5.68 6.54
C SER A 334 22.25 -6.45 5.28
N LEU A 335 21.00 -6.93 5.23
CA LEU A 335 20.42 -7.54 4.02
C LEU A 335 20.30 -6.54 2.86
N LEU A 336 20.02 -5.26 3.13
CA LEU A 336 20.04 -4.21 2.12
C LEU A 336 21.45 -4.04 1.51
N GLY A 337 22.51 -4.17 2.32
CA GLY A 337 23.89 -4.25 1.84
C GLY A 337 24.10 -5.40 0.84
N ILE A 338 23.57 -6.59 1.15
CA ILE A 338 23.60 -7.76 0.25
C ILE A 338 22.80 -7.47 -1.03
N ALA A 339 21.61 -6.88 -0.92
CA ALA A 339 20.79 -6.49 -2.06
C ALA A 339 21.54 -5.52 -3.00
N ARG A 340 22.30 -4.57 -2.45
CA ARG A 340 23.14 -3.64 -3.21
C ARG A 340 24.22 -4.36 -4.03
N VAL A 341 24.88 -5.37 -3.46
CA VAL A 341 25.87 -6.20 -4.17
C VAL A 341 25.21 -6.96 -5.31
N LEU A 342 24.05 -7.56 -5.06
CA LEU A 342 23.28 -8.27 -6.08
C LEU A 342 22.85 -7.32 -7.22
N VAL A 343 22.35 -6.14 -6.91
CA VAL A 343 21.97 -5.12 -7.91
C VAL A 343 23.20 -4.68 -8.71
N ALA A 344 24.34 -4.40 -8.07
CA ALA A 344 25.59 -4.05 -8.75
C ALA A 344 26.02 -5.12 -9.75
N HIS A 345 26.03 -6.39 -9.33
CA HIS A 345 26.36 -7.52 -10.21
C HIS A 345 25.37 -7.64 -11.38
N ARG A 346 24.06 -7.52 -11.12
CA ARG A 346 23.01 -7.60 -12.15
C ARG A 346 23.09 -6.45 -13.15
N CYS A 347 23.42 -5.23 -12.69
CA CYS A 347 23.64 -4.09 -13.59
C CYS A 347 24.89 -4.32 -14.46
N ALA A 348 25.99 -4.80 -13.88
CA ALA A 348 27.24 -5.11 -14.60
C ALA A 348 27.06 -6.23 -15.64
N THR A 349 26.12 -7.16 -15.39
CA THR A 349 25.81 -8.30 -16.30
C THR A 349 24.65 -8.03 -17.27
N GLY A 350 24.28 -6.75 -17.47
CA GLY A 350 23.26 -6.34 -18.46
C GLY A 350 21.80 -6.51 -18.02
N SER A 351 21.55 -6.69 -16.73
CA SER A 351 20.19 -6.88 -16.17
C SER A 351 19.70 -5.71 -15.32
N GLY A 352 20.20 -4.53 -15.59
CA GLY A 352 19.86 -3.31 -14.85
C GLY A 352 18.35 -3.02 -14.86
N ARG A 353 17.67 -3.17 -16.01
CA ARG A 353 16.22 -2.94 -16.13
C ARG A 353 15.40 -3.80 -15.16
N SER A 354 15.69 -5.10 -15.07
CA SER A 354 14.99 -5.98 -14.14
C SER A 354 15.32 -5.67 -12.68
N SER A 355 16.53 -5.20 -12.39
CA SER A 355 16.93 -4.75 -11.05
C SER A 355 16.14 -3.53 -10.62
N VAL A 356 15.93 -2.54 -11.49
CA VAL A 356 15.05 -1.38 -11.23
C VAL A 356 13.65 -1.83 -10.86
N VAL A 357 13.08 -2.80 -11.59
CA VAL A 357 11.73 -3.32 -11.30
C VAL A 357 11.66 -3.94 -9.90
N PHE A 358 12.60 -4.82 -9.53
CA PHE A 358 12.62 -5.43 -8.19
C PHE A 358 12.73 -4.39 -7.08
N VAL A 359 13.61 -3.39 -7.26
CA VAL A 359 13.81 -2.35 -6.25
C VAL A 359 12.60 -1.41 -6.18
N ALA A 360 12.01 -1.04 -7.32
CA ALA A 360 10.79 -0.24 -7.37
C ALA A 360 9.60 -0.96 -6.68
N MET A 361 9.49 -2.28 -6.87
CA MET A 361 8.50 -3.08 -6.14
C MET A 361 8.75 -3.08 -4.63
N ALA A 362 10.01 -3.12 -4.20
CA ALA A 362 10.36 -3.03 -2.78
C ALA A 362 10.05 -1.65 -2.19
N VAL A 363 10.32 -0.56 -2.94
CA VAL A 363 9.92 0.81 -2.57
C VAL A 363 8.40 0.86 -2.35
N ALA A 364 7.62 0.39 -3.32
CA ALA A 364 6.17 0.39 -3.21
C ALA A 364 5.68 -0.50 -2.05
N ALA A 365 6.24 -1.70 -1.89
CA ALA A 365 5.88 -2.62 -0.83
C ALA A 365 6.20 -2.04 0.56
N GLN A 366 7.36 -1.44 0.75
CA GLN A 366 7.76 -0.82 2.01
C GLN A 366 6.83 0.34 2.37
N ALA A 367 6.59 1.26 1.43
CA ALA A 367 5.67 2.37 1.66
C ALA A 367 4.25 1.86 2.01
N THR A 368 3.75 0.87 1.27
CA THR A 368 2.45 0.25 1.51
C THR A 368 2.37 -0.38 2.91
N LEU A 369 3.37 -1.18 3.28
CA LEU A 369 3.41 -1.83 4.60
C LEU A 369 3.48 -0.81 5.74
N ILE A 370 4.29 0.24 5.58
CA ILE A 370 4.40 1.28 6.61
C ILE A 370 3.10 2.07 6.73
N LEU A 371 2.48 2.46 5.61
CA LEU A 371 1.21 3.20 5.63
C LEU A 371 0.04 2.35 6.15
N ALA A 372 0.07 1.03 5.90
CA ALA A 372 -0.99 0.12 6.35
C ALA A 372 -0.84 -0.31 7.83
N PHE A 373 0.39 -0.48 8.31
CA PHE A 373 0.67 -1.10 9.62
C PHE A 373 1.52 -0.24 10.56
N GLY A 374 2.04 0.91 10.10
CA GLY A 374 2.96 1.76 10.86
C GLY A 374 2.27 2.63 11.90
N HIS A 375 1.93 2.07 13.05
CA HIS A 375 1.30 2.82 14.15
C HIS A 375 2.29 3.24 15.24
N ASP A 376 3.43 2.58 15.31
CA ASP A 376 4.51 2.82 16.26
C ASP A 376 5.88 2.51 15.64
N THR A 377 6.94 2.81 16.37
CA THR A 377 8.33 2.55 15.96
C THR A 377 8.57 1.07 15.60
N ARG A 378 7.90 0.13 16.28
CA ARG A 378 8.08 -1.31 16.08
C ARG A 378 7.46 -1.78 14.76
N SER A 379 6.23 -1.38 14.50
CA SER A 379 5.51 -1.76 13.27
C SER A 379 6.18 -1.19 12.02
N VAL A 380 6.69 0.04 12.06
CA VAL A 380 7.48 0.62 10.96
C VAL A 380 8.78 -0.17 10.75
N ALA A 381 9.49 -0.52 11.83
CA ALA A 381 10.71 -1.30 11.74
C ALA A 381 10.46 -2.68 11.11
N PHE A 382 9.42 -3.42 11.55
CA PHE A 382 9.09 -4.72 10.97
C PHE A 382 8.57 -4.63 9.53
N SER A 383 7.88 -3.58 9.15
CA SER A 383 7.50 -3.30 7.76
C SER A 383 8.72 -3.15 6.86
N THR A 384 9.74 -2.42 7.33
CA THR A 384 11.04 -2.29 6.65
C THR A 384 11.77 -3.63 6.56
N VAL A 385 11.80 -4.41 7.66
CA VAL A 385 12.39 -5.77 7.68
C VAL A 385 11.75 -6.67 6.62
N ALA A 386 10.42 -6.68 6.53
CA ALA A 386 9.68 -7.49 5.57
C ALA A 386 9.98 -7.06 4.12
N ALA A 387 9.96 -5.76 3.83
CA ALA A 387 10.21 -5.24 2.48
C ALA A 387 11.65 -5.50 2.01
N VAL A 388 12.64 -5.23 2.86
CA VAL A 388 14.07 -5.45 2.55
C VAL A 388 14.40 -6.93 2.47
N GLY A 389 13.84 -7.75 3.36
CA GLY A 389 13.94 -9.21 3.30
C GLY A 389 13.39 -9.76 1.99
N GLY A 390 12.18 -9.34 1.61
CA GLY A 390 11.54 -9.68 0.34
C GLY A 390 12.36 -9.27 -0.89
N LEU A 391 12.94 -8.06 -0.88
CA LEU A 391 13.85 -7.60 -1.93
C LEU A 391 15.08 -8.50 -2.06
N THR A 392 15.75 -8.79 -0.94
CA THR A 392 16.98 -9.59 -0.92
C THR A 392 16.72 -11.02 -1.38
N ILE A 393 15.63 -11.64 -0.93
CA ILE A 393 15.20 -12.97 -1.38
C ILE A 393 14.88 -12.95 -2.88
N SER A 394 14.14 -11.96 -3.36
CA SER A 394 13.76 -11.84 -4.78
C SER A 394 14.97 -11.67 -5.70
N LEU A 395 15.94 -10.83 -5.32
CA LEU A 395 17.19 -10.64 -6.06
C LEU A 395 18.08 -11.89 -5.99
N GLY A 396 18.18 -12.52 -4.81
CA GLY A 396 18.96 -13.74 -4.60
C GLY A 396 18.42 -14.92 -5.40
N THR A 397 17.12 -15.14 -5.38
CA THR A 397 16.45 -16.19 -6.19
C THR A 397 16.59 -15.91 -7.69
N ALA A 398 16.42 -14.64 -8.11
CA ALA A 398 16.62 -14.26 -9.51
C ALA A 398 18.07 -14.50 -9.97
N GLU A 399 19.07 -14.35 -9.11
CA GLU A 399 20.47 -14.62 -9.43
C GLU A 399 20.80 -16.11 -9.37
N ALA A 400 20.30 -16.84 -8.36
CA ALA A 400 20.44 -18.31 -8.29
C ALA A 400 19.81 -19.01 -9.50
N LEU A 401 18.67 -18.54 -9.97
CA LEU A 401 18.00 -19.03 -11.16
C LEU A 401 18.82 -18.78 -12.45
N ARG A 402 19.69 -17.77 -12.46
CA ARG A 402 20.63 -17.50 -13.56
C ARG A 402 21.84 -18.45 -13.56
N ALA A 403 22.26 -18.86 -12.38
CA ALA A 403 23.57 -19.52 -12.24
C ALA A 403 23.60 -21.00 -12.66
N ALA A 404 22.46 -21.71 -12.77
CA ALA A 404 22.49 -23.17 -12.88
C ALA A 404 21.64 -23.79 -14.01
N ALA A 405 21.70 -25.11 -14.14
CA ALA A 405 20.95 -25.97 -15.04
C ALA A 405 19.41 -25.86 -14.94
N LEU A 406 18.89 -25.19 -13.89
CA LEU A 406 17.50 -24.74 -13.69
C LEU A 406 17.06 -23.75 -14.78
N ARG A 407 18.01 -23.10 -15.48
CA ARG A 407 17.80 -22.13 -16.56
C ARG A 407 16.85 -22.60 -17.66
N ARG A 408 16.85 -23.87 -18.06
CA ARG A 408 16.03 -24.32 -19.20
C ARG A 408 14.54 -24.43 -18.82
N ARG A 409 14.22 -25.01 -17.64
CA ARG A 409 12.84 -25.15 -17.17
C ARG A 409 12.25 -23.81 -16.72
N VAL A 410 13.04 -23.00 -16.00
CA VAL A 410 12.59 -21.69 -15.52
C VAL A 410 12.53 -20.65 -16.65
N ARG A 411 13.46 -20.65 -17.64
CA ARG A 411 13.33 -19.81 -18.83
C ARG A 411 12.04 -20.07 -19.59
N SER A 412 11.61 -21.32 -19.73
CA SER A 412 10.34 -21.65 -20.38
C SER A 412 9.13 -21.17 -19.54
N LEU A 413 9.21 -21.26 -18.21
CA LEU A 413 8.17 -20.77 -17.29
C LEU A 413 8.16 -19.24 -17.26
N VAL A 414 9.33 -18.59 -17.08
CA VAL A 414 9.45 -17.13 -17.06
C VAL A 414 9.09 -16.52 -18.41
N ALA A 415 9.49 -17.15 -19.54
CA ALA A 415 9.06 -16.71 -20.85
C ALA A 415 7.53 -16.86 -21.06
N ARG A 416 6.90 -17.84 -20.41
CA ARG A 416 5.42 -17.95 -20.38
C ARG A 416 4.78 -16.89 -19.50
N LEU A 417 5.39 -16.56 -18.33
CA LEU A 417 4.91 -15.52 -17.41
C LEU A 417 5.23 -14.11 -17.90
N ALA A 418 6.33 -13.91 -18.62
CA ALA A 418 6.71 -12.62 -19.21
C ALA A 418 5.91 -12.26 -20.48
N ARG A 419 4.97 -13.11 -20.91
CA ARG A 419 3.99 -12.70 -21.91
C ARG A 419 3.11 -11.58 -21.37
N PRO A 420 2.65 -10.65 -22.21
CA PRO A 420 1.91 -9.48 -21.74
C PRO A 420 0.67 -9.84 -20.90
N LEU A 421 0.00 -10.94 -21.19
CA LEU A 421 -1.21 -11.36 -20.48
C LEU A 421 -0.96 -11.86 -19.04
N PRO A 422 -0.02 -12.80 -18.75
CA PRO A 422 0.31 -13.17 -17.38
C PRO A 422 0.82 -11.99 -16.56
N LEU A 423 1.64 -11.13 -17.15
CA LEU A 423 2.13 -9.93 -16.46
C LEU A 423 0.99 -8.99 -16.08
N THR A 424 0.03 -8.74 -16.97
CA THR A 424 -1.17 -7.94 -16.69
C THR A 424 -1.98 -8.54 -15.54
N LEU A 425 -2.14 -9.87 -15.50
CA LEU A 425 -2.90 -10.53 -14.44
C LEU A 425 -2.18 -10.50 -13.09
N ILE A 426 -0.86 -10.72 -13.08
CA ILE A 426 -0.05 -10.60 -11.87
C ILE A 426 -0.13 -9.16 -11.35
N SER A 427 0.03 -8.16 -12.21
CA SER A 427 -0.10 -6.75 -11.83
C SER A 427 -1.49 -6.42 -11.30
N ALA A 428 -2.55 -6.89 -11.95
CA ALA A 428 -3.92 -6.68 -11.48
C ALA A 428 -4.18 -7.35 -10.11
N CYS A 429 -3.67 -8.56 -9.89
CA CYS A 429 -3.77 -9.23 -8.59
C CYS A 429 -2.95 -8.51 -7.50
N THR A 430 -1.77 -8.01 -7.83
CA THR A 430 -0.94 -7.22 -6.90
C THR A 430 -1.63 -5.91 -6.53
N VAL A 431 -2.13 -5.16 -7.52
CA VAL A 431 -2.91 -3.93 -7.28
C VAL A 431 -4.15 -4.24 -6.44
N ALA A 432 -4.85 -5.34 -6.75
CA ALA A 432 -6.00 -5.77 -5.98
C ALA A 432 -5.65 -6.05 -4.51
N LEU A 433 -4.56 -6.74 -4.24
CA LEU A 433 -4.11 -7.02 -2.88
C LEU A 433 -3.73 -5.73 -2.14
N VAL A 434 -2.93 -4.87 -2.78
CA VAL A 434 -2.47 -3.59 -2.21
C VAL A 434 -3.65 -2.70 -1.84
N THR A 435 -4.60 -2.50 -2.76
CA THR A 435 -5.77 -1.65 -2.52
C THR A 435 -6.70 -2.18 -1.43
N ARG A 436 -6.67 -3.49 -1.13
CA ARG A 436 -7.51 -4.13 -0.11
C ARG A 436 -6.84 -4.21 1.25
N VAL A 437 -5.52 -4.29 1.30
CA VAL A 437 -4.75 -4.31 2.55
C VAL A 437 -4.66 -2.91 3.17
N ILE A 438 -4.56 -1.86 2.35
CA ILE A 438 -4.55 -0.48 2.85
C ILE A 438 -5.97 -0.07 3.23
N VAL A 439 -6.27 -0.09 4.52
CA VAL A 439 -7.57 0.31 5.08
C VAL A 439 -7.39 1.55 5.94
N PRO A 440 -7.79 2.73 5.47
CA PRO A 440 -7.58 3.99 6.22
C PRO A 440 -8.51 4.16 7.42
N ARG A 441 -9.56 3.34 7.54
CA ARG A 441 -10.61 3.46 8.54
C ARG A 441 -10.56 2.39 9.63
N GLY A 442 -11.04 2.71 10.83
CA GLY A 442 -11.29 1.76 11.91
C GLY A 442 -12.43 0.78 11.61
N LEU A 443 -12.75 -0.12 12.56
CA LEU A 443 -13.96 -0.95 12.50
C LEU A 443 -15.19 -0.06 12.70
N TRP A 444 -16.22 -0.34 11.92
CA TRP A 444 -17.52 0.26 12.12
C TRP A 444 -18.49 -0.74 12.80
N LEU A 445 -19.72 -0.29 13.07
CA LEU A 445 -20.71 -1.02 13.84
C LEU A 445 -20.84 -2.50 13.48
N ASP A 446 -21.17 -2.82 12.23
CA ASP A 446 -21.39 -4.20 11.78
C ASP A 446 -20.13 -5.06 11.87
N GLU A 447 -18.94 -4.47 11.69
CA GLU A 447 -17.68 -5.18 11.84
C GLU A 447 -17.42 -5.53 13.31
N ALA A 448 -17.62 -4.56 14.22
CA ALA A 448 -17.44 -4.78 15.66
C ALA A 448 -18.40 -5.85 16.19
N THR A 449 -19.67 -5.81 15.79
CA THR A 449 -20.66 -6.86 16.11
C THR A 449 -20.21 -8.23 15.59
N SER A 450 -19.69 -8.29 14.34
CA SER A 450 -19.20 -9.55 13.77
C SER A 450 -17.99 -10.10 14.55
N VAL A 451 -17.12 -9.22 15.03
CA VAL A 451 -15.96 -9.60 15.85
C VAL A 451 -16.39 -10.09 17.21
N ASP A 452 -17.37 -9.43 17.84
CA ASP A 452 -17.91 -9.85 19.14
C ASP A 452 -18.54 -11.24 19.06
N GLN A 453 -19.33 -11.48 18.03
CA GLN A 453 -19.89 -12.81 17.76
C GLN A 453 -18.79 -13.86 17.53
N ALA A 454 -17.75 -13.56 16.75
CA ALA A 454 -16.66 -14.48 16.47
C ALA A 454 -15.75 -14.76 17.69
N ARG A 455 -15.79 -13.94 18.73
CA ARG A 455 -15.09 -14.18 20.00
C ARG A 455 -15.78 -15.23 20.86
N MET A 456 -17.07 -15.45 20.67
CA MET A 456 -17.85 -16.45 21.42
C MET A 456 -17.36 -17.90 21.14
N PRO A 457 -17.63 -18.88 22.01
CA PRO A 457 -17.51 -20.30 21.68
C PRO A 457 -18.37 -20.64 20.45
N PHE A 458 -17.91 -21.55 19.58
CA PHE A 458 -18.59 -21.82 18.29
C PHE A 458 -20.09 -22.12 18.44
N GLY A 459 -20.47 -22.98 19.38
CA GLY A 459 -21.87 -23.31 19.64
C GLY A 459 -22.71 -22.11 20.08
N ALA A 460 -22.15 -21.26 20.97
CA ALA A 460 -22.78 -20.03 21.43
C ALA A 460 -22.93 -19.02 20.29
N MET A 461 -21.93 -18.88 19.44
CA MET A 461 -21.99 -18.03 18.23
C MET A 461 -23.14 -18.49 17.30
N ILE A 462 -23.24 -19.79 16.99
CA ILE A 462 -24.30 -20.31 16.13
C ILE A 462 -25.67 -20.10 16.77
N GLN A 463 -25.81 -20.29 18.08
CA GLN A 463 -27.07 -20.03 18.79
C GLN A 463 -27.41 -18.53 18.78
N ASN A 464 -26.42 -17.66 19.01
CA ASN A 464 -26.60 -16.21 18.93
C ASN A 464 -27.06 -15.77 17.53
N LEU A 465 -26.42 -16.30 16.48
CA LEU A 465 -26.84 -16.02 15.09
C LEU A 465 -28.29 -16.43 14.83
N ARG A 466 -28.81 -17.52 15.44
CA ARG A 466 -30.19 -17.95 15.30
C ARG A 466 -31.20 -17.04 15.98
N THR A 467 -30.79 -16.32 17.02
CA THR A 467 -31.69 -15.57 17.91
C THR A 467 -31.58 -14.06 17.78
N THR A 468 -30.42 -13.53 17.34
CA THR A 468 -30.18 -12.08 17.36
C THR A 468 -29.79 -11.50 16.00
N ASP A 469 -29.34 -12.36 15.07
CA ASP A 469 -28.85 -11.94 13.75
C ASP A 469 -29.83 -12.33 12.64
N VAL A 470 -29.57 -11.85 11.42
CA VAL A 470 -30.40 -12.11 10.22
C VAL A 470 -29.57 -12.71 9.09
N HIS A 471 -28.34 -13.13 9.37
CA HIS A 471 -27.39 -13.60 8.35
C HIS A 471 -27.13 -15.10 8.47
N PRO A 472 -26.81 -15.79 7.36
CA PRO A 472 -26.40 -17.19 7.36
C PRO A 472 -25.03 -17.41 8.05
N PRO A 473 -24.72 -18.63 8.54
CA PRO A 473 -23.59 -18.87 9.44
C PRO A 473 -22.22 -19.03 8.77
N LEU A 474 -22.13 -19.19 7.43
CA LEU A 474 -20.87 -19.56 6.77
C LEU A 474 -19.78 -18.53 6.97
N TYR A 475 -20.06 -17.23 6.74
CA TYR A 475 -19.09 -16.16 6.93
C TYR A 475 -18.60 -16.11 8.39
N PHE A 476 -19.50 -16.17 9.34
CA PHE A 476 -19.17 -16.11 10.77
C PHE A 476 -18.33 -17.31 11.20
N SER A 477 -18.56 -18.49 10.63
CA SER A 477 -17.72 -19.67 10.86
C SER A 477 -16.29 -19.45 10.35
N VAL A 478 -16.12 -18.85 9.17
CA VAL A 478 -14.80 -18.46 8.63
C VAL A 478 -14.13 -17.41 9.51
N LEU A 479 -14.88 -16.40 9.94
CA LEU A 479 -14.38 -15.34 10.81
C LEU A 479 -14.00 -15.90 12.19
N TRP A 480 -14.79 -16.83 12.74
CA TRP A 480 -14.48 -17.52 14.00
C TRP A 480 -13.13 -18.26 13.96
N VAL A 481 -12.88 -19.00 12.87
CA VAL A 481 -11.58 -19.66 12.66
C VAL A 481 -10.47 -18.61 12.60
N THR A 482 -10.69 -17.52 11.87
CA THR A 482 -9.70 -16.44 11.71
C THR A 482 -9.35 -15.79 13.05
N VAL A 483 -10.35 -15.46 13.86
CA VAL A 483 -10.16 -14.84 15.18
C VAL A 483 -9.40 -15.78 16.13
N ARG A 484 -9.67 -17.09 16.08
CA ARG A 484 -8.96 -18.09 16.92
C ARG A 484 -7.49 -18.25 16.55
N TRP A 485 -7.13 -18.11 15.29
CA TRP A 485 -5.77 -18.35 14.82
C TRP A 485 -4.93 -17.07 14.71
N LEU A 486 -5.54 -15.96 14.36
CA LEU A 486 -4.85 -14.70 14.06
C LEU A 486 -5.20 -13.56 15.03
N GLY A 487 -6.12 -13.82 15.99
CA GLY A 487 -6.60 -12.81 16.90
C GLY A 487 -7.69 -11.93 16.31
N SER A 488 -8.19 -10.98 17.12
CA SER A 488 -9.31 -10.11 16.79
C SER A 488 -8.88 -8.69 16.38
N GLY A 489 -7.61 -8.48 15.99
CA GLY A 489 -7.14 -7.20 15.48
C GLY A 489 -7.78 -6.83 14.14
N GLU A 490 -7.90 -5.54 13.84
CA GLU A 490 -8.61 -5.01 12.65
C GLU A 490 -8.19 -5.67 11.34
N THR A 491 -6.90 -5.88 11.12
CA THR A 491 -6.39 -6.53 9.91
C THR A 491 -6.71 -8.02 9.87
N ALA A 492 -6.60 -8.70 11.01
CA ALA A 492 -6.88 -10.13 11.11
C ALA A 492 -8.34 -10.45 10.78
N VAL A 493 -9.29 -9.69 11.35
CA VAL A 493 -10.72 -9.92 11.11
C VAL A 493 -11.16 -9.60 9.68
N ARG A 494 -10.43 -8.72 8.97
CA ARG A 494 -10.67 -8.39 7.56
C ARG A 494 -10.02 -9.35 6.57
N LEU A 495 -9.07 -10.19 7.04
CA LEU A 495 -8.30 -11.08 6.17
C LEU A 495 -9.15 -12.01 5.29
N PRO A 496 -10.23 -12.66 5.77
CA PRO A 496 -11.10 -13.47 4.92
C PRO A 496 -11.69 -12.67 3.74
N SER A 497 -12.13 -11.43 4.00
CA SER A 497 -12.68 -10.54 2.99
C SER A 497 -11.61 -10.05 2.01
N ILE A 498 -10.41 -9.72 2.50
CA ILE A 498 -9.25 -9.32 1.67
C ILE A 498 -8.87 -10.44 0.71
N VAL A 499 -8.75 -11.67 1.22
CA VAL A 499 -8.40 -12.85 0.40
C VAL A 499 -9.49 -13.12 -0.63
N ALA A 500 -10.75 -13.18 -0.21
CA ALA A 500 -11.87 -13.42 -1.12
C ALA A 500 -11.95 -12.34 -2.22
N GLY A 501 -11.88 -11.07 -1.86
CA GLY A 501 -11.92 -9.97 -2.80
C GLY A 501 -10.73 -9.91 -3.76
N THR A 502 -9.55 -10.34 -3.31
CA THR A 502 -8.37 -10.48 -4.19
C THR A 502 -8.58 -11.63 -5.19
N LEU A 503 -9.15 -12.76 -4.75
CA LEU A 503 -9.44 -13.91 -5.61
C LEU A 503 -10.56 -13.63 -6.63
N VAL A 504 -11.43 -12.65 -6.40
CA VAL A 504 -12.40 -12.22 -7.42
C VAL A 504 -11.69 -11.76 -8.69
N VAL A 505 -10.52 -11.12 -8.61
CA VAL A 505 -9.82 -10.56 -9.78
C VAL A 505 -9.39 -11.63 -10.79
N PRO A 506 -8.68 -12.71 -10.43
CA PRO A 506 -8.42 -13.79 -11.37
C PRO A 506 -9.69 -14.50 -11.84
N MET A 507 -10.75 -14.56 -11.02
CA MET A 507 -12.03 -15.11 -11.45
C MET A 507 -12.75 -14.24 -12.49
N LEU A 508 -12.63 -12.90 -12.42
CA LEU A 508 -13.09 -11.99 -13.47
C LEU A 508 -12.38 -12.28 -14.81
N TYR A 509 -11.05 -12.53 -14.77
CA TYR A 509 -10.35 -12.96 -15.98
C TYR A 509 -10.89 -14.27 -16.53
N LEU A 510 -11.07 -15.27 -15.67
CA LEU A 510 -11.57 -16.59 -16.08
C LEU A 510 -12.99 -16.51 -16.64
N LEU A 511 -13.87 -15.75 -16.00
CA LEU A 511 -15.25 -15.53 -16.45
C LEU A 511 -15.28 -14.78 -17.78
N GLY A 512 -14.59 -13.64 -17.89
CA GLY A 512 -14.55 -12.85 -19.13
C GLY A 512 -13.93 -13.62 -20.30
N ARG A 513 -12.86 -14.40 -20.03
CA ARG A 513 -12.25 -15.28 -21.04
C ARG A 513 -13.17 -16.41 -21.49
N GLU A 514 -13.89 -17.04 -20.59
CA GLU A 514 -14.81 -18.13 -20.90
C GLU A 514 -16.07 -17.60 -21.59
N ALA A 515 -16.58 -16.44 -21.15
CA ALA A 515 -17.78 -15.83 -21.70
C ALA A 515 -17.56 -15.19 -23.07
N TYR A 516 -16.43 -14.58 -23.31
CA TYR A 516 -16.12 -13.80 -24.52
C TYR A 516 -14.75 -14.15 -25.10
N ASP A 517 -13.69 -13.54 -24.58
CA ASP A 517 -12.31 -13.72 -25.04
C ASP A 517 -11.29 -13.30 -23.98
N ARG A 518 -10.00 -13.57 -24.27
CA ARG A 518 -8.87 -13.25 -23.37
C ARG A 518 -8.72 -11.76 -23.11
N ARG A 519 -9.06 -10.89 -24.07
CA ARG A 519 -8.95 -9.43 -23.92
C ARG A 519 -9.99 -8.91 -22.94
N THR A 520 -11.24 -9.37 -23.11
CA THR A 520 -12.33 -9.04 -22.19
C THR A 520 -12.01 -9.51 -20.76
N GLY A 521 -11.48 -10.73 -20.59
CA GLY A 521 -11.04 -11.21 -19.29
C GLY A 521 -9.93 -10.34 -18.67
N ALA A 522 -8.91 -9.95 -19.45
CA ALA A 522 -7.83 -9.12 -18.96
C ALA A 522 -8.30 -7.70 -18.53
N VAL A 523 -9.16 -7.08 -19.35
CA VAL A 523 -9.77 -5.78 -19.00
C VAL A 523 -10.62 -5.90 -17.77
N ALA A 524 -11.45 -6.97 -17.63
CA ALA A 524 -12.27 -7.20 -16.44
C ALA A 524 -11.42 -7.33 -15.15
N ALA A 525 -10.29 -8.04 -15.23
CA ALA A 525 -9.36 -8.17 -14.11
C ALA A 525 -8.72 -6.82 -13.73
N VAL A 526 -8.24 -6.05 -14.70
CA VAL A 526 -7.61 -4.73 -14.46
C VAL A 526 -8.61 -3.75 -13.86
N VAL A 527 -9.79 -3.63 -14.46
CA VAL A 527 -10.83 -2.69 -13.99
C VAL A 527 -11.39 -3.13 -12.63
N GLY A 528 -11.60 -4.44 -12.43
CA GLY A 528 -12.06 -4.99 -11.16
C GLY A 528 -11.04 -4.88 -10.02
N SER A 529 -9.74 -4.81 -10.32
CA SER A 529 -8.69 -4.65 -9.29
C SER A 529 -8.81 -3.32 -8.53
N VAL A 530 -9.28 -2.27 -9.20
CA VAL A 530 -9.42 -0.90 -8.67
C VAL A 530 -10.88 -0.47 -8.48
N SER A 531 -11.81 -1.40 -8.56
CA SER A 531 -13.24 -1.12 -8.40
C SER A 531 -13.56 -0.65 -6.97
N PRO A 532 -14.14 0.57 -6.78
CA PRO A 532 -14.45 1.10 -5.45
C PRO A 532 -15.31 0.14 -4.61
N ILE A 533 -16.42 -0.35 -5.15
CA ILE A 533 -17.33 -1.26 -4.44
C ILE A 533 -16.65 -2.60 -4.08
N MET A 534 -15.82 -3.16 -4.98
CA MET A 534 -15.12 -4.42 -4.67
C MET A 534 -14.03 -4.21 -3.62
N VAL A 535 -13.31 -3.08 -3.67
CA VAL A 535 -12.30 -2.74 -2.66
C VAL A 535 -12.96 -2.50 -1.33
N TRP A 536 -14.03 -1.67 -1.28
CA TRP A 536 -14.74 -1.36 -0.05
C TRP A 536 -15.21 -2.61 0.70
N TYR A 537 -15.95 -3.50 0.03
CA TYR A 537 -16.44 -4.73 0.68
C TYR A 537 -15.37 -5.78 0.94
N SER A 538 -14.21 -5.68 0.30
CA SER A 538 -13.05 -6.51 0.66
C SER A 538 -12.31 -6.00 1.90
N GLN A 539 -12.50 -4.74 2.26
CA GLN A 539 -11.92 -4.09 3.43
C GLN A 539 -12.85 -4.13 4.65
N GLU A 540 -13.99 -4.78 4.54
CA GLU A 540 -14.93 -4.97 5.65
C GLU A 540 -14.89 -6.40 6.18
N ALA A 541 -14.92 -6.54 7.52
CA ALA A 541 -15.09 -7.83 8.19
C ALA A 541 -16.56 -8.28 8.10
N ARG A 542 -17.06 -8.41 6.85
CA ARG A 542 -18.43 -8.80 6.49
C ARG A 542 -18.43 -9.76 5.29
N MET A 543 -19.54 -10.42 5.07
CA MET A 543 -19.73 -11.51 4.12
C MET A 543 -19.65 -11.13 2.63
N TYR A 544 -19.66 -9.85 2.28
CA TYR A 544 -19.89 -9.39 0.89
C TYR A 544 -18.80 -9.78 -0.10
N ALA A 545 -17.54 -9.82 0.35
CA ALA A 545 -16.43 -10.27 -0.51
C ALA A 545 -16.52 -11.77 -0.84
N LEU A 546 -16.93 -12.61 0.13
CA LEU A 546 -17.18 -14.04 -0.10
C LEU A 546 -18.38 -14.22 -1.04
N LEU A 547 -19.43 -13.43 -0.87
CA LEU A 547 -20.61 -13.44 -1.75
C LEU A 547 -20.23 -13.12 -3.21
N MET A 548 -19.37 -12.11 -3.44
CA MET A 548 -18.82 -11.79 -4.76
C MET A 548 -18.02 -12.95 -5.33
N LEU A 549 -17.17 -13.56 -4.53
CA LEU A 549 -16.30 -14.67 -4.95
C LEU A 549 -17.13 -15.88 -5.37
N PHE A 550 -18.07 -16.32 -4.54
CA PHE A 550 -18.91 -17.46 -4.86
C PHE A 550 -19.85 -17.18 -6.03
N GLY A 551 -20.37 -15.95 -6.14
CA GLY A 551 -21.20 -15.52 -7.26
C GLY A 551 -20.47 -15.58 -8.61
N VAL A 552 -19.22 -15.09 -8.66
CA VAL A 552 -18.42 -15.13 -9.91
C VAL A 552 -17.96 -16.55 -10.25
N ILE A 553 -17.66 -17.39 -9.24
CA ILE A 553 -17.30 -18.81 -9.46
C ILE A 553 -18.50 -19.58 -10.02
N ALA A 554 -19.69 -19.41 -9.42
CA ALA A 554 -20.91 -20.06 -9.89
C ALA A 554 -21.25 -19.65 -11.34
N MET A 555 -21.14 -18.36 -11.65
CA MET A 555 -21.38 -17.86 -13.00
C MET A 555 -20.33 -18.39 -14.01
N TRP A 556 -19.06 -18.42 -13.63
CA TRP A 556 -18.01 -19.02 -14.47
C TRP A 556 -18.26 -20.51 -14.73
N ALA A 557 -18.62 -21.26 -13.70
CA ALA A 557 -18.93 -22.67 -13.81
C ALA A 557 -20.12 -22.92 -14.74
N GLN A 558 -21.21 -22.13 -14.62
CA GLN A 558 -22.37 -22.19 -15.50
C GLN A 558 -21.99 -21.93 -16.96
N VAL A 559 -21.27 -20.84 -17.26
CA VAL A 559 -20.85 -20.52 -18.63
C VAL A 559 -19.99 -21.63 -19.20
N ARG A 560 -19.10 -22.23 -18.41
CA ARG A 560 -18.25 -23.33 -18.81
C ARG A 560 -19.05 -24.61 -19.10
N ILE A 561 -20.05 -24.95 -18.27
CA ILE A 561 -20.98 -26.06 -18.50
C ILE A 561 -21.68 -25.88 -19.85
N LEU A 562 -22.24 -24.70 -20.08
CA LEU A 562 -23.01 -24.41 -21.28
C LEU A 562 -22.15 -24.39 -22.56
N ARG A 563 -20.85 -24.05 -22.46
CA ARG A 563 -19.93 -23.96 -23.61
C ARG A 563 -19.14 -25.23 -23.87
N ARG A 564 -18.64 -25.90 -22.83
CA ARG A 564 -17.69 -27.00 -22.97
C ARG A 564 -18.14 -28.30 -22.31
N GLY A 565 -19.17 -28.24 -21.46
CA GLY A 565 -19.58 -29.39 -20.65
C GLY A 565 -18.54 -29.77 -19.58
N GLY A 566 -18.52 -31.02 -19.19
CA GLY A 566 -17.60 -31.60 -18.19
C GLY A 566 -18.25 -31.76 -16.81
N ARG A 567 -17.79 -32.80 -16.06
CA ARG A 567 -18.35 -33.12 -14.72
C ARG A 567 -17.95 -32.13 -13.62
N TRP A 568 -16.68 -31.70 -13.64
CA TRP A 568 -16.16 -30.83 -12.57
C TRP A 568 -16.83 -29.45 -12.51
N PRO A 569 -17.14 -28.79 -13.64
CA PRO A 569 -17.89 -27.53 -13.57
C PRO A 569 -19.25 -27.64 -12.88
N TRP A 570 -19.93 -28.78 -12.95
CA TRP A 570 -21.18 -29.02 -12.20
C TRP A 570 -20.97 -29.05 -10.68
N VAL A 571 -19.89 -29.75 -10.24
CA VAL A 571 -19.54 -29.78 -8.82
C VAL A 571 -19.17 -28.39 -8.31
N ILE A 572 -18.36 -27.65 -9.08
CA ILE A 572 -17.98 -26.26 -8.73
C ILE A 572 -19.22 -25.38 -8.66
N TYR A 573 -20.14 -25.52 -9.62
CA TYR A 573 -21.39 -24.78 -9.64
C TYR A 573 -22.24 -25.07 -8.39
N ALA A 574 -22.44 -26.33 -8.05
CA ALA A 574 -23.24 -26.73 -6.88
C ALA A 574 -22.61 -26.18 -5.58
N LEU A 575 -21.31 -26.42 -5.37
CA LEU A 575 -20.62 -25.99 -4.15
C LEU A 575 -20.59 -24.47 -4.00
N SER A 576 -20.31 -23.73 -5.08
CA SER A 576 -20.29 -22.26 -5.03
C SER A 576 -21.69 -21.67 -4.85
N SER A 577 -22.74 -22.27 -5.43
CA SER A 577 -24.12 -21.86 -5.24
C SER A 577 -24.59 -22.09 -3.80
N ILE A 578 -24.28 -23.26 -3.22
CA ILE A 578 -24.56 -23.57 -1.82
C ILE A 578 -23.81 -22.57 -0.91
N ALA A 579 -22.50 -22.43 -1.09
CA ALA A 579 -21.69 -21.53 -0.30
C ALA A 579 -22.17 -20.06 -0.40
N MET A 580 -22.61 -19.62 -1.60
CA MET A 580 -23.16 -18.27 -1.83
C MET A 580 -24.41 -18.03 -0.96
N VAL A 581 -25.36 -18.95 -0.93
CA VAL A 581 -26.61 -18.79 -0.16
C VAL A 581 -26.34 -18.95 1.34
N TRP A 582 -25.40 -19.83 1.75
CA TRP A 582 -24.95 -19.98 3.14
C TRP A 582 -24.13 -18.78 3.64
N THR A 583 -23.64 -17.94 2.71
CA THR A 583 -22.95 -16.68 3.03
C THR A 583 -23.95 -15.53 3.17
N GLN A 584 -24.96 -15.44 2.29
CA GLN A 584 -25.98 -14.41 2.30
C GLN A 584 -27.25 -14.91 1.59
N TYR A 585 -28.42 -14.79 2.22
CA TYR A 585 -29.70 -15.28 1.67
C TYR A 585 -30.03 -14.71 0.29
N PHE A 586 -29.70 -13.43 0.03
CA PHE A 586 -29.93 -12.80 -1.27
C PHE A 586 -29.14 -13.43 -2.41
N GLY A 587 -28.12 -14.25 -2.12
CA GLY A 587 -27.44 -15.08 -3.11
C GLY A 587 -28.38 -16.04 -3.84
N LEU A 588 -29.52 -16.42 -3.21
CA LEU A 588 -30.55 -17.23 -3.82
C LEU A 588 -31.14 -16.59 -5.10
N LEU A 589 -31.22 -15.26 -5.17
CA LEU A 589 -31.70 -14.55 -6.37
C LEU A 589 -30.84 -14.87 -7.60
N GLN A 590 -29.51 -14.88 -7.44
CA GLN A 590 -28.62 -15.27 -8.53
C GLN A 590 -28.75 -16.75 -8.87
N VAL A 591 -28.88 -17.64 -7.88
CA VAL A 591 -29.10 -19.08 -8.10
C VAL A 591 -30.38 -19.30 -8.91
N VAL A 592 -31.49 -18.64 -8.57
CA VAL A 592 -32.75 -18.74 -9.30
C VAL A 592 -32.58 -18.32 -10.76
N VAL A 593 -31.94 -17.18 -11.02
CA VAL A 593 -31.66 -16.73 -12.41
C VAL A 593 -30.82 -17.75 -13.16
N GLN A 594 -29.83 -18.34 -12.52
CA GLN A 594 -28.95 -19.36 -13.13
C GLN A 594 -29.71 -20.67 -13.41
N GLN A 595 -30.63 -21.11 -12.51
CA GLN A 595 -31.44 -22.28 -12.70
C GLN A 595 -32.42 -22.08 -13.85
N LEU A 596 -33.10 -20.92 -13.91
CA LEU A 596 -33.99 -20.57 -15.01
C LEU A 596 -33.26 -20.53 -16.36
N ALA A 597 -32.03 -20.03 -16.37
CA ALA A 597 -31.16 -20.03 -17.58
C ALA A 597 -30.82 -21.46 -18.06
N PHE A 598 -30.54 -22.40 -17.15
CA PHE A 598 -30.35 -23.80 -17.50
C PHE A 598 -31.62 -24.40 -18.08
N LEU A 599 -32.78 -24.20 -17.44
CA LEU A 599 -34.08 -24.68 -17.95
C LEU A 599 -34.39 -24.13 -19.33
N TYR A 600 -34.15 -22.82 -19.54
CA TYR A 600 -34.32 -22.19 -20.86
C TYR A 600 -33.42 -22.83 -21.94
N VAL A 601 -32.15 -23.11 -21.62
CA VAL A 601 -31.25 -23.74 -22.58
C VAL A 601 -31.63 -25.19 -22.85
N ILE A 602 -32.07 -25.95 -21.82
CA ILE A 602 -32.55 -27.33 -21.98
C ILE A 602 -33.78 -27.32 -22.89
N TRP A 603 -34.77 -26.48 -22.62
CA TRP A 603 -35.98 -26.35 -23.41
C TRP A 603 -35.70 -25.91 -24.86
N SER A 604 -34.83 -24.91 -25.06
CA SER A 604 -34.41 -24.41 -26.37
C SER A 604 -33.68 -25.47 -27.20
N ARG A 605 -32.82 -26.31 -26.57
CA ARG A 605 -32.14 -27.43 -27.25
C ARG A 605 -33.09 -28.54 -27.58
N HIS A 606 -33.99 -28.91 -26.66
CA HIS A 606 -35.01 -29.91 -26.88
C HIS A 606 -35.91 -29.57 -28.08
N ARG A 607 -36.39 -28.32 -28.17
CA ARG A 607 -37.18 -27.85 -29.34
C ARG A 607 -36.42 -27.92 -30.66
N ARG A 608 -35.09 -27.90 -30.61
CA ARG A 608 -34.22 -28.03 -31.82
C ARG A 608 -33.81 -29.47 -32.10
N GLY A 609 -34.29 -30.45 -31.35
CA GLY A 609 -33.92 -31.87 -31.51
C GLY A 609 -32.48 -32.16 -31.03
N GLU A 610 -31.83 -31.24 -30.32
CA GLU A 610 -30.48 -31.44 -29.79
C GLU A 610 -30.45 -32.34 -28.55
N PRO A 611 -29.43 -33.15 -28.30
CA PRO A 611 -29.34 -34.02 -27.14
C PRO A 611 -29.28 -33.22 -25.84
N VAL A 612 -30.26 -33.40 -24.93
CA VAL A 612 -30.37 -32.67 -23.65
C VAL A 612 -30.10 -33.53 -22.42
N ARG A 613 -29.98 -34.86 -22.56
CA ARG A 613 -29.94 -35.82 -21.43
C ARG A 613 -28.81 -35.51 -20.44
N SER A 614 -27.59 -35.25 -20.91
CA SER A 614 -26.44 -34.96 -20.04
C SER A 614 -26.61 -33.62 -19.31
N LEU A 615 -27.18 -32.62 -20.00
CA LEU A 615 -27.42 -31.29 -19.38
C LEU A 615 -28.56 -31.39 -18.35
N LEU A 616 -29.65 -32.17 -18.65
CA LEU A 616 -30.78 -32.40 -17.75
C LEU A 616 -30.33 -33.16 -16.49
N LEU A 617 -29.53 -34.22 -16.65
CA LEU A 617 -29.03 -35.00 -15.51
C LEU A 617 -28.09 -34.14 -14.62
N GLY A 618 -27.19 -33.38 -15.23
CA GLY A 618 -26.29 -32.50 -14.50
C GLY A 618 -27.04 -31.38 -13.77
N TRP A 619 -28.03 -30.76 -14.43
CA TRP A 619 -28.90 -29.76 -13.82
C TRP A 619 -29.73 -30.38 -12.67
N GLY A 620 -30.38 -31.52 -12.88
CA GLY A 620 -31.21 -32.16 -11.86
C GLY A 620 -30.38 -32.57 -10.62
N ALA A 621 -29.20 -33.14 -10.83
CA ALA A 621 -28.31 -33.53 -9.74
C ALA A 621 -27.85 -32.30 -8.93
N THR A 622 -27.48 -31.19 -9.57
CA THR A 622 -27.05 -29.96 -8.88
C THR A 622 -28.23 -29.23 -8.24
N ALA A 623 -29.38 -29.20 -8.87
CA ALA A 623 -30.61 -28.62 -8.29
C ALA A 623 -31.02 -29.39 -7.01
N LEU A 624 -30.99 -30.72 -7.05
CA LEU A 624 -31.24 -31.57 -5.88
C LEU A 624 -30.20 -31.33 -4.77
N ALA A 625 -28.93 -31.28 -5.11
CA ALA A 625 -27.87 -30.99 -4.13
C ALA A 625 -28.06 -29.63 -3.48
N ILE A 626 -28.33 -28.58 -4.26
CA ILE A 626 -28.60 -27.24 -3.72
C ILE A 626 -29.85 -27.26 -2.84
N ALA A 627 -30.95 -27.88 -3.29
CA ALA A 627 -32.17 -27.99 -2.51
C ALA A 627 -31.97 -28.74 -1.17
N ALA A 628 -31.22 -29.84 -1.19
CA ALA A 628 -30.89 -30.60 0.03
C ALA A 628 -30.14 -29.74 1.08
N TRP A 629 -29.22 -28.90 0.64
CA TRP A 629 -28.48 -27.99 1.52
C TRP A 629 -29.24 -26.73 1.90
N LEU A 630 -30.30 -26.37 1.17
CA LEU A 630 -31.23 -25.30 1.56
C LEU A 630 -32.14 -25.69 2.72
N VAL A 631 -32.53 -26.98 2.88
CA VAL A 631 -33.41 -27.42 3.95
C VAL A 631 -32.94 -27.00 5.34
N PRO A 632 -31.68 -27.33 5.79
CA PRO A 632 -31.22 -26.91 7.11
C PRO A 632 -31.09 -25.38 7.19
N LEU A 633 -30.78 -24.70 6.08
CA LEU A 633 -30.68 -23.25 6.05
C LEU A 633 -32.04 -22.57 6.17
N LEU A 634 -33.09 -23.14 5.58
CA LEU A 634 -34.48 -22.65 5.74
C LEU A 634 -34.95 -22.78 7.18
N SER A 635 -34.65 -23.92 7.86
CA SER A 635 -34.93 -24.07 9.28
C SER A 635 -34.19 -23.00 10.12
N PHE A 636 -32.95 -22.71 9.80
CA PHE A 636 -32.16 -21.66 10.46
C PHE A 636 -32.81 -20.28 10.21
N ALA A 637 -33.12 -19.95 8.98
CA ALA A 637 -33.78 -18.68 8.60
C ALA A 637 -35.18 -18.53 9.23
N HIS A 638 -35.96 -19.63 9.32
CA HIS A 638 -37.26 -19.62 9.97
C HIS A 638 -37.18 -19.26 11.44
N GLN A 639 -36.17 -19.84 12.18
CA GLN A 639 -35.95 -19.50 13.58
C GLN A 639 -35.58 -18.01 13.74
N GLN A 640 -34.65 -17.50 12.90
CA GLN A 640 -34.30 -16.08 12.89
C GLN A 640 -35.52 -15.19 12.65
N PHE A 641 -36.39 -15.57 11.68
CA PHE A 641 -37.59 -14.82 11.37
C PHE A 641 -38.54 -14.75 12.55
N MET A 642 -38.87 -15.91 13.17
CA MET A 642 -39.80 -16.00 14.29
C MET A 642 -39.33 -15.20 15.51
N VAL A 643 -38.01 -15.31 15.88
CA VAL A 643 -37.46 -14.59 17.03
C VAL A 643 -37.47 -13.07 16.76
N ASN A 644 -37.09 -12.63 15.56
CA ASN A 644 -37.08 -11.20 15.25
C ASN A 644 -38.48 -10.58 15.15
N GLN A 645 -39.48 -11.34 14.74
CA GLN A 645 -40.88 -10.91 14.81
C GLN A 645 -41.39 -10.72 16.24
N THR A 646 -41.13 -11.69 17.13
CA THR A 646 -41.56 -11.62 18.53
C THR A 646 -40.82 -10.52 19.31
N ALA A 647 -39.60 -10.20 18.92
CA ALA A 647 -38.82 -9.11 19.52
C ALA A 647 -39.21 -7.70 19.00
N GLY A 648 -40.21 -7.59 18.13
CA GLY A 648 -40.59 -6.33 17.48
C GLY A 648 -39.53 -5.79 16.49
N LYS A 649 -38.50 -6.55 16.28
CA LYS A 649 -37.47 -6.28 15.28
C LYS A 649 -37.98 -6.88 13.97
N GLY A 650 -38.66 -6.09 13.15
CA GLY A 650 -38.98 -6.55 11.80
C GLY A 650 -37.72 -7.01 11.06
N PHE A 651 -37.83 -7.90 10.08
CA PHE A 651 -36.74 -8.26 9.17
C PHE A 651 -36.14 -6.96 8.58
N GLY A 652 -34.95 -6.57 9.01
CA GLY A 652 -34.42 -5.24 8.72
C GLY A 652 -34.99 -4.20 9.70
N ALA A 653 -34.71 -4.29 11.00
CA ALA A 653 -34.72 -3.08 11.82
C ALA A 653 -33.77 -2.07 11.11
N PRO A 654 -34.21 -0.82 10.88
CA PRO A 654 -33.45 0.11 10.09
C PRO A 654 -32.13 0.45 10.80
N GLN A 655 -31.08 -0.29 10.50
CA GLN A 655 -29.76 0.27 10.57
C GLN A 655 -29.65 1.19 9.37
N GLN A 656 -30.18 2.41 9.53
CA GLN A 656 -29.95 3.47 8.58
C GLN A 656 -28.46 3.84 8.65
N VAL A 657 -27.67 2.98 8.04
CA VAL A 657 -26.36 3.41 7.58
C VAL A 657 -26.65 4.55 6.60
N GLY A 658 -26.17 5.76 6.93
CA GLY A 658 -26.39 6.98 6.18
C GLY A 658 -26.38 6.80 4.67
N SER A 659 -27.47 6.33 4.14
CA SER A 659 -27.72 6.31 2.73
C SER A 659 -28.19 7.73 2.40
N ALA A 660 -27.60 8.34 1.40
CA ALA A 660 -28.09 9.59 0.81
C ALA A 660 -29.53 9.50 0.31
N THR A 661 -30.29 8.52 0.77
CA THR A 661 -31.71 8.26 0.53
C THR A 661 -32.63 9.13 1.36
N SER A 662 -32.13 10.04 2.16
CA SER A 662 -32.91 11.07 2.85
C SER A 662 -33.48 12.16 1.93
N LEU A 663 -33.50 11.94 0.61
CA LEU A 663 -34.35 12.71 -0.28
C LEU A 663 -35.78 12.27 -0.08
N SER A 664 -36.44 12.89 0.90
CA SER A 664 -37.87 12.99 1.19
C SER A 664 -38.78 11.78 0.86
N GLY A 665 -39.30 11.14 1.89
CA GLY A 665 -40.47 10.26 1.80
C GLY A 665 -40.22 8.81 2.23
N ASN A 666 -41.32 8.12 2.65
CA ASN A 666 -41.31 6.74 3.15
C ASN A 666 -41.06 5.66 2.08
N HIS A 667 -40.89 6.03 0.81
CA HIS A 667 -40.69 5.11 -0.30
C HIS A 667 -39.36 5.32 -1.03
N LEU A 668 -38.74 4.23 -1.44
CA LEU A 668 -37.51 4.26 -2.23
C LEU A 668 -37.82 4.69 -3.67
N GLY A 669 -37.46 5.90 -4.07
CA GLY A 669 -37.59 6.35 -5.46
C GLY A 669 -36.56 5.67 -6.37
N ILE A 670 -36.91 5.45 -7.64
CA ILE A 670 -36.07 4.83 -8.65
C ILE A 670 -34.74 5.61 -8.83
N TYR A 671 -34.80 6.92 -8.75
CA TYR A 671 -33.59 7.79 -8.85
C TYR A 671 -32.65 7.60 -7.67
N ALA A 672 -33.17 7.46 -6.45
CA ALA A 672 -32.38 7.20 -5.26
C ALA A 672 -31.72 5.81 -5.32
N ALA A 673 -32.44 4.79 -5.78
CA ALA A 673 -31.89 3.45 -5.99
C ALA A 673 -30.78 3.45 -7.04
N LEU A 674 -31.00 4.09 -8.19
CA LEU A 674 -29.98 4.21 -9.24
C LEU A 674 -28.79 5.02 -8.78
N ALA A 675 -28.97 6.13 -8.08
CA ALA A 675 -27.90 6.94 -7.52
C ALA A 675 -27.03 6.12 -6.56
N ASN A 676 -27.63 5.33 -5.66
CA ASN A 676 -26.88 4.46 -4.75
C ASN A 676 -26.03 3.42 -5.48
N VAL A 677 -26.59 2.78 -6.53
CA VAL A 677 -25.83 1.82 -7.35
C VAL A 677 -24.64 2.51 -8.01
N ILE A 678 -24.84 3.70 -8.55
CA ILE A 678 -23.83 4.47 -9.27
C ILE A 678 -22.72 4.92 -8.31
N TRP A 679 -23.07 5.52 -7.17
CA TRP A 679 -22.11 5.95 -6.16
C TRP A 679 -21.27 4.78 -5.65
N ALA A 680 -21.91 3.63 -5.39
CA ALA A 680 -21.18 2.44 -4.96
C ALA A 680 -20.22 1.91 -6.03
N VAL A 681 -20.66 1.86 -7.30
CA VAL A 681 -19.83 1.33 -8.40
C VAL A 681 -18.70 2.27 -8.77
N LEU A 682 -18.96 3.59 -8.83
CA LEU A 682 -17.99 4.61 -9.23
C LEU A 682 -17.20 5.21 -8.07
N GLY A 683 -17.70 5.12 -6.83
CA GLY A 683 -17.01 5.59 -5.62
C GLY A 683 -17.12 7.09 -5.33
N TYR A 684 -17.80 7.87 -6.16
CA TYR A 684 -17.93 9.32 -5.94
C TYR A 684 -19.05 9.63 -4.94
N HIS A 685 -18.76 10.39 -3.90
CA HIS A 685 -19.73 10.74 -2.84
C HIS A 685 -20.07 12.24 -2.75
N SER A 686 -19.34 13.12 -3.45
CA SER A 686 -19.35 14.54 -3.16
C SER A 686 -19.92 15.46 -4.22
N ASN A 687 -20.42 14.98 -5.39
CA ASN A 687 -20.72 15.90 -6.47
C ASN A 687 -22.01 15.58 -7.24
N ALA A 688 -23.01 16.51 -7.20
CA ALA A 688 -24.26 16.40 -7.94
C ALA A 688 -24.05 16.31 -9.48
N ALA A 689 -23.00 16.95 -10.03
CA ALA A 689 -22.66 16.87 -11.44
C ALA A 689 -22.20 15.46 -11.84
N MET A 690 -21.49 14.76 -10.95
CA MET A 690 -21.12 13.36 -11.15
C MET A 690 -22.32 12.43 -11.06
N ALA A 691 -23.32 12.71 -10.22
CA ALA A 691 -24.57 11.96 -10.18
C ALA A 691 -25.33 12.08 -11.51
N LEU A 692 -25.29 13.23 -12.18
CA LEU A 692 -25.92 13.44 -13.48
C LEU A 692 -25.19 12.69 -14.61
N LEU A 693 -23.85 12.72 -14.64
CA LEU A 693 -23.03 11.91 -15.57
C LEU A 693 -23.23 10.43 -15.32
N ALA A 694 -23.38 10.04 -14.08
CA ALA A 694 -23.65 8.68 -13.66
C ALA A 694 -25.09 8.22 -14.04
N ALA A 695 -26.08 9.10 -14.11
CA ALA A 695 -27.40 8.77 -14.61
C ALA A 695 -27.43 8.42 -16.12
N LEU A 696 -26.48 8.95 -16.90
CA LEU A 696 -26.31 8.59 -18.32
C LEU A 696 -25.63 7.23 -18.52
N TRP A 697 -24.91 6.73 -17.53
CA TRP A 697 -24.18 5.47 -17.59
C TRP A 697 -25.04 4.23 -17.87
N PRO A 698 -26.21 3.97 -17.23
CA PRO A 698 -27.05 2.83 -17.53
C PRO A 698 -27.58 2.88 -18.97
N LEU A 699 -27.93 4.06 -19.47
CA LEU A 699 -28.36 4.26 -20.85
C LEU A 699 -27.23 4.01 -21.85
N GLY A 700 -26.02 4.50 -21.56
CA GLY A 700 -24.83 4.23 -22.36
C GLY A 700 -24.47 2.75 -22.37
N MET A 701 -24.59 2.07 -21.25
CA MET A 701 -24.35 0.64 -21.11
C MET A 701 -25.38 -0.21 -21.87
N LEU A 702 -26.66 0.13 -21.75
CA LEU A 702 -27.74 -0.52 -22.49
C LEU A 702 -27.57 -0.33 -24.00
N PHE A 703 -27.27 0.89 -24.45
CA PHE A 703 -27.01 1.22 -25.84
C PHE A 703 -25.81 0.47 -26.40
N ALA A 704 -24.68 0.46 -25.66
CA ALA A 704 -23.48 -0.29 -26.05
C ALA A 704 -23.72 -1.81 -26.11
N LEU A 705 -24.49 -2.36 -25.18
CA LEU A 705 -24.85 -3.79 -25.15
C LEU A 705 -25.77 -4.17 -26.31
N VAL A 706 -26.72 -3.30 -26.68
CA VAL A 706 -27.58 -3.49 -27.87
C VAL A 706 -26.72 -3.47 -29.14
N LEU A 707 -25.79 -2.52 -29.29
CA LEU A 707 -24.90 -2.44 -30.45
C LEU A 707 -23.93 -3.63 -30.55
N LEU A 708 -23.41 -4.13 -29.43
CA LEU A 708 -22.46 -5.24 -29.37
C LEU A 708 -23.11 -6.62 -29.35
N GLY A 709 -24.45 -6.68 -29.21
CA GLY A 709 -25.21 -7.88 -28.85
C GLY A 709 -25.28 -8.99 -29.90
N ARG A 710 -24.87 -8.75 -31.17
CA ARG A 710 -25.17 -9.71 -32.25
C ARG A 710 -24.34 -11.03 -32.23
N ARG A 711 -23.14 -11.03 -31.64
CA ARG A 711 -22.26 -12.24 -31.69
C ARG A 711 -22.29 -13.14 -30.44
N HIS A 712 -22.69 -12.63 -29.28
CA HIS A 712 -22.68 -13.40 -28.00
C HIS A 712 -23.96 -13.18 -27.21
N GLN A 713 -25.10 -13.04 -27.86
CA GLN A 713 -26.38 -12.66 -27.29
C GLN A 713 -26.78 -13.48 -26.05
N ARG A 714 -26.67 -14.82 -26.13
CA ARG A 714 -27.14 -15.69 -25.01
C ARG A 714 -26.38 -15.46 -23.71
N VAL A 715 -25.04 -15.35 -23.77
CA VAL A 715 -24.23 -15.13 -22.56
C VAL A 715 -24.40 -13.72 -22.04
N THR A 716 -24.48 -12.73 -22.93
CA THR A 716 -24.75 -11.34 -22.55
C THR A 716 -26.12 -11.19 -21.91
N THR A 717 -27.18 -11.87 -22.44
CA THR A 717 -28.53 -11.90 -21.85
C THR A 717 -28.50 -12.55 -20.47
N LEU A 718 -27.76 -13.65 -20.29
CA LEU A 718 -27.61 -14.28 -18.97
C LEU A 718 -26.97 -13.34 -17.96
N PHE A 719 -25.90 -12.62 -18.35
CA PHE A 719 -25.22 -11.67 -17.48
C PHE A 719 -26.10 -10.47 -17.14
N LEU A 720 -26.83 -9.95 -18.12
CA LEU A 720 -27.81 -8.90 -17.89
C LEU A 720 -28.91 -9.35 -16.93
N ALA A 721 -29.46 -10.55 -17.13
CA ALA A 721 -30.43 -11.11 -16.22
C ALA A 721 -29.88 -11.28 -14.79
N ALA A 722 -28.64 -11.77 -14.66
CA ALA A 722 -27.99 -11.95 -13.36
C ALA A 722 -27.70 -10.63 -12.63
N VAL A 723 -27.57 -9.51 -13.34
CA VAL A 723 -27.40 -8.17 -12.75
C VAL A 723 -28.73 -7.49 -12.51
N LEU A 724 -29.62 -7.49 -13.50
CA LEU A 724 -30.84 -6.71 -13.46
C LEU A 724 -31.95 -7.36 -12.63
N VAL A 725 -32.17 -8.70 -12.75
CA VAL A 725 -33.28 -9.36 -12.05
C VAL A 725 -33.13 -9.23 -10.53
N PRO A 726 -32.00 -9.54 -9.89
CA PRO A 726 -31.81 -9.29 -8.46
C PRO A 726 -32.04 -7.82 -8.08
N GLY A 727 -31.54 -6.88 -8.91
CA GLY A 727 -31.75 -5.45 -8.69
C GLY A 727 -33.18 -5.03 -8.72
N VAL A 728 -33.97 -5.50 -9.71
CA VAL A 728 -35.42 -5.22 -9.84
C VAL A 728 -36.17 -5.84 -8.68
N VAL A 729 -35.90 -7.10 -8.34
CA VAL A 729 -36.56 -7.78 -7.20
C VAL A 729 -36.32 -7.02 -5.91
N LEU A 730 -35.07 -6.64 -5.62
CA LEU A 730 -34.76 -5.88 -4.42
C LEU A 730 -35.36 -4.47 -4.45
N PHE A 731 -35.46 -3.83 -5.62
CA PHE A 731 -36.10 -2.54 -5.76
C PHE A 731 -37.61 -2.67 -5.44
N VAL A 732 -38.31 -3.68 -6.00
CA VAL A 732 -39.70 -3.92 -5.74
C VAL A 732 -39.94 -4.24 -4.25
N LEU A 733 -39.12 -5.10 -3.66
CA LEU A 733 -39.19 -5.38 -2.22
C LEU A 733 -38.92 -4.15 -1.38
N GLY A 734 -37.93 -3.33 -1.76
CA GLY A 734 -37.57 -2.06 -1.11
C GLY A 734 -38.66 -0.97 -1.28
N SER A 735 -39.45 -1.01 -2.35
CA SER A 735 -40.59 -0.09 -2.51
C SER A 735 -41.76 -0.43 -1.56
N VAL A 736 -41.90 -1.71 -1.17
CA VAL A 736 -42.87 -2.17 -0.18
C VAL A 736 -42.35 -1.97 1.24
N LYS A 737 -41.05 -2.30 1.45
CA LYS A 737 -40.37 -2.17 2.73
C LYS A 737 -38.98 -1.62 2.49
N ARG A 738 -38.79 -0.33 2.76
CA ARG A 738 -37.57 0.46 2.43
C ARG A 738 -36.27 -0.20 2.85
N ASP A 739 -36.26 -0.89 3.99
CA ASP A 739 -35.07 -1.49 4.58
C ASP A 739 -34.53 -2.70 3.83
N LEU A 740 -35.26 -3.22 2.84
CA LEU A 740 -34.87 -4.38 2.04
C LEU A 740 -34.00 -4.04 0.83
N PHE A 741 -33.81 -2.74 0.51
CA PHE A 741 -32.96 -2.32 -0.59
C PHE A 741 -31.64 -1.76 -0.06
N ASP A 742 -30.56 -2.52 -0.22
CA ASP A 742 -29.20 -2.01 -0.08
C ASP A 742 -28.33 -2.62 -1.19
N ILE A 743 -27.38 -1.82 -1.71
CA ILE A 743 -26.46 -2.24 -2.78
C ILE A 743 -25.58 -3.43 -2.36
N ARG A 744 -25.28 -3.59 -1.05
CA ARG A 744 -24.53 -4.72 -0.50
C ARG A 744 -25.18 -6.07 -0.76
N TYR A 745 -26.51 -6.10 -0.87
CA TYR A 745 -27.27 -7.32 -1.19
C TYR A 745 -27.13 -7.73 -2.67
N LEU A 746 -26.64 -6.84 -3.54
CA LEU A 746 -26.33 -7.11 -4.94
C LEU A 746 -24.86 -7.47 -5.17
N ALA A 747 -24.07 -7.66 -4.11
CA ALA A 747 -22.64 -7.89 -4.22
C ALA A 747 -22.28 -9.07 -5.14
N MET A 748 -23.10 -10.16 -5.18
CA MET A 748 -22.87 -11.29 -6.08
C MET A 748 -22.96 -10.92 -7.57
N ALA A 749 -23.70 -9.87 -7.92
CA ALA A 749 -23.87 -9.41 -9.30
C ALA A 749 -22.75 -8.45 -9.76
N VAL A 750 -22.03 -7.82 -8.82
CA VAL A 750 -21.01 -6.81 -9.11
C VAL A 750 -19.89 -7.34 -10.01
N PRO A 751 -19.27 -8.52 -9.77
CA PRO A 751 -18.25 -9.04 -10.65
C PRO A 751 -18.75 -9.26 -12.09
N ILE A 752 -20.00 -9.67 -12.26
CA ILE A 752 -20.63 -9.88 -13.57
C ILE A 752 -20.80 -8.56 -14.30
N LEU A 753 -21.22 -7.50 -13.60
CA LEU A 753 -21.30 -6.14 -14.13
C LEU A 753 -19.93 -5.67 -14.68
N PHE A 754 -18.85 -5.91 -13.96
CA PHE A 754 -17.50 -5.53 -14.42
C PHE A 754 -17.03 -6.33 -15.64
N VAL A 755 -17.47 -7.57 -15.81
CA VAL A 755 -17.26 -8.31 -17.07
C VAL A 755 -18.05 -7.71 -18.23
N LEU A 756 -19.27 -7.23 -17.99
CA LEU A 756 -20.06 -6.51 -19.00
C LEU A 756 -19.40 -5.16 -19.39
N ILE A 757 -18.88 -4.39 -18.42
CA ILE A 757 -18.12 -3.17 -18.68
C ILE A 757 -16.89 -3.47 -19.53
N ALA A 758 -16.12 -4.50 -19.17
CA ALA A 758 -14.95 -4.93 -19.93
C ALA A 758 -15.32 -5.36 -21.36
N ARG A 759 -16.46 -6.04 -21.52
CA ARG A 759 -16.96 -6.40 -22.85
C ARG A 759 -17.30 -5.17 -23.69
N MET A 760 -17.93 -4.16 -23.09
CA MET A 760 -18.19 -2.89 -23.74
C MET A 760 -16.89 -2.21 -24.23
N VAL A 761 -15.90 -2.06 -23.36
CA VAL A 761 -14.60 -1.47 -23.71
C VAL A 761 -13.93 -2.23 -24.84
N THR A 762 -13.89 -3.56 -24.75
CA THR A 762 -13.24 -4.41 -25.78
C THR A 762 -14.02 -4.43 -27.10
N GLY A 763 -15.32 -4.30 -27.07
CA GLY A 763 -16.20 -4.29 -28.24
C GLY A 763 -16.11 -2.98 -29.04
N LEU A 764 -15.88 -1.86 -28.36
CA LEU A 764 -15.71 -0.54 -28.97
C LEU A 764 -14.27 -0.26 -29.44
N SER A 765 -13.30 -1.10 -29.03
CA SER A 765 -11.88 -0.87 -29.28
C SER A 765 -11.39 -1.69 -30.47
N PHE A 766 -11.26 -1.06 -31.64
CA PHE A 766 -10.80 -1.70 -32.87
C PHE A 766 -9.26 -1.84 -32.94
N ARG A 767 -8.50 -0.99 -32.22
CA ARG A 767 -7.04 -0.97 -32.18
C ARG A 767 -6.51 -1.25 -30.78
N ARG A 768 -5.31 -1.83 -30.67
CA ARG A 768 -4.67 -2.07 -29.37
C ARG A 768 -4.50 -0.80 -28.54
N ALA A 769 -4.13 0.31 -29.18
CA ALA A 769 -3.99 1.59 -28.52
C ALA A 769 -5.33 2.09 -27.95
N ALA A 770 -6.42 1.95 -28.70
CA ALA A 770 -7.77 2.31 -28.21
C ALA A 770 -8.23 1.42 -27.05
N LEU A 771 -7.86 0.13 -27.07
CA LEU A 771 -8.13 -0.79 -25.97
C LEU A 771 -7.38 -0.39 -24.69
N VAL A 772 -6.08 -0.08 -24.81
CA VAL A 772 -5.24 0.36 -23.68
C VAL A 772 -5.75 1.70 -23.15
N ALA A 773 -6.03 2.66 -24.02
CA ALA A 773 -6.56 3.97 -23.65
C ALA A 773 -7.94 3.87 -22.99
N GLY A 774 -8.86 3.12 -23.55
CA GLY A 774 -10.21 2.92 -22.97
C GLY A 774 -10.18 2.18 -21.64
N SER A 775 -9.37 1.12 -21.52
CA SER A 775 -9.19 0.41 -20.25
C SER A 775 -8.51 1.28 -19.20
N GLY A 776 -7.50 2.06 -19.61
CA GLY A 776 -6.79 3.00 -18.75
C GLY A 776 -7.71 4.13 -18.26
N LEU A 777 -8.55 4.67 -19.12
CA LEU A 777 -9.51 5.72 -18.75
C LEU A 777 -10.53 5.21 -17.72
N VAL A 778 -11.10 4.02 -17.95
CA VAL A 778 -12.03 3.41 -16.98
C VAL A 778 -11.34 3.12 -15.65
N ALA A 779 -10.12 2.55 -15.69
CA ALA A 779 -9.36 2.27 -14.48
C ALA A 779 -9.00 3.56 -13.73
N ALA A 780 -8.60 4.62 -14.44
CA ALA A 780 -8.29 5.93 -13.85
C ALA A 780 -9.52 6.57 -13.19
N ALA A 781 -10.67 6.53 -13.85
CA ALA A 781 -11.92 7.03 -13.29
C ALA A 781 -12.31 6.29 -12.00
N LEU A 782 -12.17 4.95 -11.99
CA LEU A 782 -12.43 4.15 -10.79
C LEU A 782 -11.39 4.38 -9.69
N LEU A 783 -10.13 4.63 -10.02
CA LEU A 783 -9.09 5.00 -9.04
C LEU A 783 -9.39 6.34 -8.38
N VAL A 784 -9.82 7.34 -9.14
CA VAL A 784 -10.23 8.64 -8.58
C VAL A 784 -11.44 8.45 -7.66
N GLY A 785 -12.44 7.67 -8.09
CA GLY A 785 -13.60 7.35 -7.25
C GLY A 785 -13.23 6.51 -6.02
N LEU A 786 -12.29 5.58 -6.13
CA LEU A 786 -11.77 4.83 -4.99
C LEU A 786 -11.11 5.76 -3.97
N PHE A 787 -10.30 6.71 -4.44
CA PHE A 787 -9.67 7.69 -3.57
C PHE A 787 -10.71 8.57 -2.86
N ASP A 788 -11.69 9.11 -3.61
CA ASP A 788 -12.79 9.87 -3.04
C ASP A 788 -13.57 9.06 -2.00
N GLN A 789 -13.92 7.81 -2.31
CA GLN A 789 -14.62 6.92 -1.39
C GLN A 789 -13.85 6.66 -0.07
N GLN A 790 -12.52 6.56 -0.13
CA GLN A 790 -11.69 6.17 1.02
C GLN A 790 -11.28 7.36 1.91
N TYR A 791 -11.12 8.55 1.32
CA TYR A 791 -10.49 9.70 2.00
C TYR A 791 -11.38 10.94 2.09
N ASN A 792 -12.55 10.95 1.43
CA ASN A 792 -13.45 12.08 1.52
C ASN A 792 -14.19 12.07 2.86
N GLY A 793 -13.87 13.01 3.74
CA GLY A 793 -14.48 13.15 5.07
C GLY A 793 -16.00 13.44 5.04
N THR A 794 -16.56 13.84 3.90
CA THR A 794 -18.01 14.01 3.70
C THR A 794 -18.73 12.73 3.31
N ASN A 795 -18.00 11.62 3.07
CA ASN A 795 -18.61 10.32 2.80
C ASN A 795 -19.43 9.85 4.01
N PRO A 796 -20.76 9.70 3.89
CA PRO A 796 -21.62 9.33 5.02
C PRO A 796 -21.37 7.92 5.56
N ARG A 797 -20.60 7.10 4.84
CA ARG A 797 -20.20 5.74 5.26
C ARG A 797 -18.83 5.68 5.93
N LEU A 798 -18.15 6.80 6.07
CA LEU A 798 -16.84 6.87 6.70
C LEU A 798 -17.01 7.27 8.17
N TYR A 799 -16.70 6.37 9.12
CA TYR A 799 -16.78 6.59 10.56
C TYR A 799 -15.39 6.46 11.18
N ASP A 800 -14.93 7.50 11.88
CA ASP A 800 -13.65 7.43 12.60
C ASP A 800 -13.83 7.12 14.08
N PHE A 801 -14.38 5.94 14.40
CA PHE A 801 -14.46 5.46 15.78
C PHE A 801 -13.09 5.22 16.43
N ARG A 802 -12.09 4.83 15.62
CA ARG A 802 -10.71 4.62 16.11
C ARG A 802 -10.13 5.92 16.65
N GLY A 803 -10.16 6.99 15.86
CA GLY A 803 -9.68 8.32 16.27
C GLY A 803 -10.48 8.89 17.40
N ALA A 804 -11.82 8.75 17.36
CA ALA A 804 -12.72 9.20 18.40
C ALA A 804 -12.40 8.56 19.76
N LEU A 805 -12.35 7.24 19.82
CA LEU A 805 -12.12 6.53 21.08
C LEU A 805 -10.65 6.56 21.53
N ALA A 806 -9.71 6.80 20.62
CA ALA A 806 -8.33 7.11 21.00
C ALA A 806 -8.25 8.48 21.71
N ALA A 807 -9.01 9.48 21.25
CA ALA A 807 -9.08 10.78 21.92
C ALA A 807 -9.73 10.67 23.31
N VAL A 808 -10.83 9.91 23.41
CA VAL A 808 -11.48 9.62 24.73
C VAL A 808 -10.48 8.95 25.68
N LYS A 809 -9.78 7.90 25.24
CA LYS A 809 -8.79 7.20 26.07
C LYS A 809 -7.63 8.08 26.53
N ALA A 810 -7.23 9.05 25.70
CA ALA A 810 -6.14 9.96 26.02
C ALA A 810 -6.54 11.00 27.10
N ALA A 811 -7.83 11.33 27.18
CA ALA A 811 -8.38 12.29 28.12
C ALA A 811 -8.93 11.63 29.40
N ALA A 812 -9.37 10.38 29.33
CA ALA A 812 -10.08 9.68 30.40
C ALA A 812 -9.20 9.27 31.59
N HIS A 813 -9.77 9.32 32.76
CA HIS A 813 -9.21 8.87 34.04
C HIS A 813 -9.93 7.60 34.57
N PRO A 814 -9.34 6.86 35.51
CA PRO A 814 -10.02 5.72 36.16
C PRO A 814 -11.31 6.13 36.83
N GLY A 815 -12.42 5.49 36.47
CA GLY A 815 -13.75 5.77 36.95
C GLY A 815 -14.64 6.58 36.00
N ASP A 816 -14.08 7.13 34.91
CA ASP A 816 -14.85 7.85 33.90
C ASP A 816 -15.76 6.92 33.09
N VAL A 817 -16.89 7.48 32.63
CA VAL A 817 -17.93 6.73 31.90
C VAL A 817 -18.04 7.20 30.46
N VAL A 818 -18.23 6.27 29.56
CA VAL A 818 -18.53 6.55 28.14
C VAL A 818 -20.01 6.28 27.88
N LEU A 819 -20.75 7.32 27.60
CA LEU A 819 -22.12 7.23 27.09
C LEU A 819 -22.10 7.13 25.59
N TYR A 820 -22.96 6.29 25.00
CA TYR A 820 -23.01 6.10 23.57
C TYR A 820 -24.43 6.17 23.02
N ASP A 821 -24.60 6.71 21.82
CA ASP A 821 -25.86 6.79 21.10
C ASP A 821 -25.64 6.76 19.57
N PRO A 822 -26.35 5.92 18.82
CA PRO A 822 -27.41 4.97 19.21
C PRO A 822 -26.90 3.72 19.95
N VAL A 823 -27.83 2.98 20.58
CA VAL A 823 -27.54 1.77 21.38
C VAL A 823 -26.66 0.74 20.63
N GLY A 824 -26.78 0.67 19.32
CA GLY A 824 -25.95 -0.18 18.47
C GLY A 824 -24.46 0.18 18.44
N LEU A 825 -24.03 1.30 19.00
CA LEU A 825 -22.58 1.64 19.11
C LEU A 825 -21.87 0.86 20.22
N ARG A 826 -22.58 0.12 21.06
CA ARG A 826 -21.99 -0.61 22.20
C ARG A 826 -20.77 -1.44 21.79
N GLU A 827 -20.92 -2.29 20.76
CA GLU A 827 -19.90 -3.25 20.35
C GLU A 827 -18.66 -2.54 19.80
N VAL A 828 -18.82 -1.45 19.07
CA VAL A 828 -17.67 -0.70 18.53
C VAL A 828 -16.97 0.10 19.63
N VAL A 829 -17.74 0.69 20.56
CA VAL A 829 -17.15 1.39 21.73
C VAL A 829 -16.42 0.40 22.62
N GLN A 830 -17.02 -0.76 22.91
CA GLN A 830 -16.40 -1.84 23.69
C GLN A 830 -15.15 -2.40 23.01
N TYR A 831 -15.13 -2.52 21.69
CA TYR A 831 -13.95 -2.98 20.95
C TYR A 831 -12.76 -2.03 21.14
N TYR A 832 -12.97 -0.72 21.01
CA TYR A 832 -11.89 0.26 21.12
C TYR A 832 -11.60 0.73 22.57
N ALA A 833 -12.57 0.66 23.48
CA ALA A 833 -12.45 1.06 24.87
C ALA A 833 -12.90 -0.02 25.86
N PRO A 834 -12.30 -1.23 25.85
CA PRO A 834 -12.78 -2.39 26.61
C PRO A 834 -12.67 -2.25 28.13
N THR A 835 -11.91 -1.31 28.64
CA THR A 835 -11.66 -1.10 30.08
C THR A 835 -12.51 0.02 30.69
N MET A 836 -13.29 0.74 29.86
CA MET A 836 -14.13 1.85 30.33
C MET A 836 -15.53 1.36 30.69
N ALA A 837 -16.17 2.03 31.64
CA ALA A 837 -17.59 1.84 31.91
C ALA A 837 -18.42 2.38 30.74
N LEU A 838 -19.35 1.57 30.22
CA LEU A 838 -20.13 1.89 29.03
C LEU A 838 -21.62 1.88 29.35
N GLU A 839 -22.32 3.00 29.09
CA GLU A 839 -23.76 3.12 29.30
C GLU A 839 -24.45 3.72 28.08
N PRO A 840 -25.68 3.27 27.76
CA PRO A 840 -26.45 3.89 26.68
C PRO A 840 -26.95 5.28 27.13
N LEU A 841 -26.82 6.28 26.27
CA LEU A 841 -27.28 7.64 26.53
C LEU A 841 -28.83 7.72 26.71
N SER A 842 -29.57 6.81 26.12
CA SER A 842 -31.04 6.72 26.16
C SER A 842 -31.59 6.01 27.39
N GLY A 843 -31.08 6.38 28.56
CA GLY A 843 -31.55 5.87 29.85
C GLY A 843 -31.51 6.98 30.90
N HIS A 844 -31.17 6.63 32.14
CA HIS A 844 -30.71 7.61 33.11
C HIS A 844 -29.19 7.71 32.92
N PRO A 845 -28.68 8.73 32.20
CA PRO A 845 -27.26 8.83 31.95
C PRO A 845 -26.53 9.06 33.26
N ALA A 846 -25.33 8.46 33.39
CA ALA A 846 -24.44 8.83 34.51
C ALA A 846 -24.24 10.34 34.53
N GLU A 847 -24.43 10.94 35.72
CA GLU A 847 -24.25 12.38 35.89
C GLU A 847 -22.79 12.67 36.24
N PRO A 848 -22.21 13.76 35.71
CA PRO A 848 -20.89 14.20 36.14
C PRO A 848 -20.90 14.49 37.64
N THR A 849 -20.05 13.80 38.39
CA THR A 849 -20.03 13.94 39.88
C THR A 849 -18.92 14.88 40.40
N GLY A 850 -18.24 15.58 39.50
CA GLY A 850 -17.06 16.41 39.79
C GLY A 850 -15.80 15.60 40.14
N ARG A 851 -15.93 14.27 40.30
CA ARG A 851 -14.81 13.32 40.47
C ARG A 851 -14.54 12.50 39.24
N HIS A 852 -15.52 12.36 38.35
CA HIS A 852 -15.45 11.54 37.14
C HIS A 852 -15.99 12.29 35.95
N ASP A 853 -15.25 12.28 34.86
CA ASP A 853 -15.65 12.89 33.60
C ASP A 853 -16.59 11.94 32.83
N VAL A 854 -17.53 12.53 32.10
CA VAL A 854 -18.50 11.79 31.27
C VAL A 854 -18.22 12.10 29.80
N PHE A 855 -17.88 11.09 29.04
CA PHE A 855 -17.67 11.19 27.60
C PHE A 855 -18.91 10.70 26.86
N VAL A 856 -19.42 11.48 25.92
CA VAL A 856 -20.55 11.09 25.07
C VAL A 856 -20.03 10.86 23.66
N VAL A 857 -20.20 9.65 23.15
CA VAL A 857 -19.83 9.25 21.78
C VAL A 857 -21.10 9.06 20.98
N VAL A 858 -21.27 9.84 19.92
CA VAL A 858 -22.48 9.90 19.13
C VAL A 858 -22.15 9.78 17.63
N SER A 859 -22.97 9.04 16.89
CA SER A 859 -22.96 9.10 15.44
C SER A 859 -24.35 9.47 14.92
N ARG A 860 -24.52 10.73 14.53
CA ARG A 860 -25.81 11.22 13.98
C ARG A 860 -26.20 10.51 12.69
N ALA A 861 -25.24 10.08 11.89
CA ALA A 861 -25.47 9.36 10.65
C ALA A 861 -26.07 7.95 10.87
N LEU A 862 -25.97 7.42 12.09
CA LEU A 862 -26.52 6.11 12.49
C LEU A 862 -27.85 6.22 13.26
N MET A 863 -28.35 7.43 13.50
CA MET A 863 -29.59 7.67 14.22
C MET A 863 -30.83 7.50 13.33
N ASN A 864 -31.89 6.97 13.88
CA ASN A 864 -33.16 6.71 13.19
C ASN A 864 -34.11 7.93 13.22
N GLY A 865 -33.76 9.00 12.51
CA GLY A 865 -34.65 10.14 12.28
C GLY A 865 -34.84 11.12 13.44
N ALA A 866 -35.99 11.81 13.47
CA ALA A 866 -36.24 12.91 14.42
C ALA A 866 -36.33 12.46 15.89
N THR A 867 -36.89 11.27 16.16
CA THR A 867 -37.12 10.74 17.51
C THR A 867 -35.79 10.53 18.26
N ASP A 868 -34.78 9.96 17.60
CA ASP A 868 -33.46 9.75 18.21
C ASP A 868 -32.74 11.09 18.39
N SER A 869 -32.89 12.02 17.45
CA SER A 869 -32.35 13.37 17.55
C SER A 869 -32.94 14.16 18.72
N ASP A 870 -34.23 14.00 18.99
CA ASP A 870 -34.92 14.63 20.12
C ASP A 870 -34.49 14.03 21.46
N THR A 871 -34.27 12.71 21.50
CA THR A 871 -33.76 11.99 22.66
C THR A 871 -32.33 12.45 22.99
N LEU A 872 -31.43 12.47 21.98
CA LEU A 872 -30.09 13.00 22.11
C LEU A 872 -30.12 14.43 22.64
N SER A 873 -30.95 15.30 22.06
CA SER A 873 -31.04 16.70 22.45
C SER A 873 -31.53 16.88 23.90
N ARG A 874 -32.41 16.02 24.37
CA ARG A 874 -32.88 16.00 25.77
C ARG A 874 -31.76 15.55 26.70
N SER A 875 -31.11 14.43 26.42
CA SER A 875 -30.03 13.88 27.24
C SER A 875 -28.84 14.85 27.34
N LEU A 876 -28.47 15.50 26.24
CA LEU A 876 -27.42 16.54 26.27
C LEU A 876 -27.82 17.78 27.05
N ARG A 877 -29.11 18.17 27.10
CA ARG A 877 -29.58 19.25 27.98
C ARG A 877 -29.47 18.88 29.46
N THR A 878 -29.84 17.64 29.80
CA THR A 878 -29.70 17.13 31.16
C THR A 878 -28.22 17.13 31.59
N LEU A 879 -27.33 16.60 30.75
CA LEU A 879 -25.89 16.62 31.09
C LEU A 879 -25.32 18.04 31.25
N ARG A 880 -25.77 18.99 30.40
CA ARG A 880 -25.38 20.42 30.55
C ARG A 880 -25.94 21.10 31.80
N ALA A 881 -27.04 20.60 32.33
CA ALA A 881 -27.60 21.14 33.59
C ALA A 881 -26.81 20.66 34.81
N HIS A 882 -26.18 19.49 34.75
CA HIS A 882 -25.45 18.85 35.85
C HIS A 882 -23.93 18.88 35.71
N GLY A 883 -23.40 19.26 34.52
CA GLY A 883 -21.97 19.33 34.30
C GLY A 883 -21.57 20.38 33.26
N ARG A 884 -20.31 20.80 33.30
CA ARG A 884 -19.72 21.77 32.37
C ARG A 884 -19.21 21.04 31.14
N LEU A 885 -19.65 21.42 29.94
CA LEU A 885 -19.05 20.97 28.71
C LEU A 885 -17.62 21.50 28.58
N VAL A 886 -16.63 20.61 28.58
CA VAL A 886 -15.20 20.92 28.47
C VAL A 886 -14.78 20.99 27.03
N GLU A 887 -15.12 19.96 26.24
CA GLU A 887 -14.72 19.87 24.85
C GLU A 887 -15.78 19.18 23.97
N ARG A 888 -15.85 19.62 22.71
CA ARG A 888 -16.60 18.93 21.65
C ARG A 888 -15.68 18.73 20.45
N ARG A 889 -15.51 17.49 20.01
CA ARG A 889 -14.79 17.14 18.80
C ARG A 889 -15.70 16.45 17.80
N SER A 890 -15.49 16.70 16.51
CA SER A 890 -16.17 16.00 15.42
C SER A 890 -15.12 15.37 14.51
N LEU A 891 -15.23 14.06 14.29
CA LEU A 891 -14.33 13.23 13.49
C LEU A 891 -15.18 12.37 12.55
N SER A 892 -15.12 12.59 11.26
CA SER A 892 -15.79 11.77 10.21
C SER A 892 -17.06 11.04 10.67
N ASN A 893 -18.17 11.77 10.81
CA ASN A 893 -19.49 11.26 11.26
C ASN A 893 -19.56 10.73 12.71
N VAL A 894 -18.55 10.94 13.54
CA VAL A 894 -18.54 10.63 14.98
C VAL A 894 -18.30 11.92 15.77
N GLU A 895 -19.15 12.20 16.73
CA GLU A 895 -19.00 13.33 17.66
C GLU A 895 -18.62 12.81 19.05
N ILE A 896 -17.72 13.52 19.72
CA ILE A 896 -17.33 13.31 21.11
C ILE A 896 -17.65 14.57 21.88
N TRP A 897 -18.23 14.42 23.07
CA TRP A 897 -18.51 15.50 24.01
C TRP A 897 -17.96 15.09 25.36
N GLU A 898 -17.16 15.95 26.00
CA GLU A 898 -16.59 15.76 27.34
C GLU A 898 -17.33 16.67 28.33
N PHE A 899 -17.89 16.07 29.30
CA PHE A 899 -18.54 16.76 30.41
C PHE A 899 -17.80 16.49 31.73
N ARG A 900 -17.58 17.56 32.51
CA ARG A 900 -16.88 17.50 33.76
C ARG A 900 -17.75 17.98 34.88
#